data_a9bae011d7d67a4dfd46e78921f0f8db
#
_entry.id   a9bae011d7d67a4dfd46e78921f0f8db
#
_cell.length_a   1.000
_cell.length_b   1.000
_cell.length_c   1.000
_cell.angle_alpha   90.00
_cell.angle_beta   90.00
_cell.angle_gamma   90.00
#
_symmetry.space_group_name_H-M   'P 1'
#
loop_
_entity.id
_entity.type
_entity.pdbx_description
1 polymer ?
#
loop_
_entity_poly.entity_id
_entity_poly.type
_entity_poly.pdbx_seq_one_letter_code
_entity_poly.pdbx_strand_id
1 'polypeptide(L)'
;MRGWQPLQKLLEAAADSSTPVAAARLHAHLLRSGHLHSSHHLTSHVLASYPTGLARHLFDEIPVPTPRLANALLRAHVRARQWCDALLLIPCLRVRPDAFTLSLLLKACAMLPALAHGRALHALAIRSCTAYTDAFVAAALVHMYAKCRGMVGSINAYNAFSEPDMVLRTSMVTGYEQNRMAAEALEFFSRHVVGQGFMPSPVTLVSVISAAAQLKDVLNGQACHAFVIRNNFEYDLVLVNAILGFYMRIGAVQAARRLFEGMTEKDVVTWSCMVTGYVQSGDICEALTAYKKMVEAGIKPNAVTVVSVVQACSLAPDIEEGRRVHDIAVKIGCELEMTVATALVDMYMKCSCHEEAMQLFCRMSKKDAVAWAVVISGFTQNGLPDESMRVFKCMLFGGPFPDAVTMVKVLAACSESGVMRQAFCLHGYLVITGFCDKIFVAAALVDLYSKCGNLGCAVRVFESAMEKDVVLWSSMISGYGVHGLGQQAVELFQMMVASSVKPNSLTFVSVLSACSHSGLVQEGKRIFESMTQVYGVVPNAVHHSAMVDLLGRAGELQEAAKLLHGNGRADAHTWCALLAACRAHHDTEMSEVVAAKLLKLDPDHAGYYNLLNNIYTFDENWSSAKENRNIIRDRGLNKVPGCSAVELNNVMHTFTAGERPHKDWEKISRLLREFSRTLKGGDCFFQLDNHLVFEDF
;
A
#
# COMPACT_ATOMS: atom_id res chain seq x y z
N MET A 1 -1.24 -61.68 33.08
CA MET A 1 -1.93 -60.44 33.27
C MET A 1 -1.25 -59.41 34.22
N ARG A 2 -0.12 -59.70 34.85
CA ARG A 2 0.58 -58.77 35.79
C ARG A 2 1.55 -57.77 35.14
N GLY A 3 1.77 -57.82 33.85
CA GLY A 3 2.73 -56.93 33.14
C GLY A 3 2.14 -55.65 32.49
N TRP A 4 0.81 -55.50 32.45
CA TRP A 4 0.17 -54.38 31.72
C TRP A 4 -0.12 -53.15 32.56
N GLN A 5 -0.24 -53.29 33.89
CA GLN A 5 -0.53 -52.14 34.79
C GLN A 5 0.56 -51.04 34.82
N PRO A 6 1.86 -51.37 34.82
CA PRO A 6 2.90 -50.33 34.78
C PRO A 6 3.00 -49.63 33.41
N LEU A 7 2.65 -50.30 32.30
CA LEU A 7 2.64 -49.74 30.96
C LEU A 7 1.47 -48.77 30.77
N GLN A 8 0.30 -49.06 31.35
CA GLN A 8 -0.86 -48.18 31.26
C GLN A 8 -0.65 -46.87 32.05
N LYS A 9 -0.02 -46.96 33.25
CA LYS A 9 0.41 -45.76 34.02
C LYS A 9 1.47 -44.95 33.33
N LEU A 10 2.40 -45.58 32.59
CA LEU A 10 3.39 -44.86 31.76
C LEU A 10 2.78 -44.22 30.52
N LEU A 11 1.73 -44.82 29.96
CA LEU A 11 0.93 -44.24 28.87
C LEU A 11 0.11 -43.04 29.33
N GLU A 12 -0.55 -43.14 30.49
CA GLU A 12 -1.28 -42.00 31.09
C GLU A 12 -0.34 -40.86 31.42
N ALA A 13 0.83 -41.15 32.01
CA ALA A 13 1.88 -40.13 32.24
C ALA A 13 2.52 -39.58 30.98
N ALA A 14 2.60 -40.34 29.88
CA ALA A 14 3.11 -39.88 28.59
C ALA A 14 2.04 -39.14 27.78
N ALA A 15 0.77 -39.40 27.98
CA ALA A 15 -0.34 -38.67 27.38
C ALA A 15 -0.53 -37.29 28.03
N ASP A 16 -0.34 -37.20 29.36
CA ASP A 16 -0.41 -35.92 30.10
C ASP A 16 0.82 -35.03 29.96
N SER A 17 2.00 -35.62 29.66
CA SER A 17 3.24 -34.86 29.41
C SER A 17 3.80 -35.17 28.01
N SER A 18 3.47 -34.37 27.04
CA SER A 18 4.04 -34.41 25.66
C SER A 18 5.53 -33.99 25.62
N THR A 19 6.30 -34.34 26.67
CA THR A 19 7.71 -33.98 26.76
C THR A 19 8.60 -35.04 26.09
N PRO A 20 9.67 -34.61 25.35
CA PRO A 20 10.64 -35.54 24.73
C PRO A 20 11.26 -36.53 25.73
N VAL A 21 11.35 -36.12 27.00
CA VAL A 21 11.92 -36.95 28.08
C VAL A 21 11.02 -38.17 28.43
N ALA A 22 9.69 -37.95 28.49
CA ALA A 22 8.72 -39.01 28.72
C ALA A 22 8.71 -40.02 27.54
N ALA A 23 8.78 -39.49 26.29
CA ALA A 23 8.88 -40.33 25.11
C ALA A 23 10.18 -41.16 25.10
N ALA A 24 11.33 -40.59 25.50
CA ALA A 24 12.61 -41.32 25.60
C ALA A 24 12.55 -42.44 26.64
N ARG A 25 11.92 -42.23 27.79
CA ARG A 25 11.71 -43.26 28.83
C ARG A 25 10.84 -44.40 28.31
N LEU A 26 9.75 -44.08 27.63
CA LEU A 26 8.87 -45.09 27.01
C LEU A 26 9.60 -45.90 25.93
N HIS A 27 10.36 -45.22 25.08
CA HIS A 27 11.17 -45.84 24.04
C HIS A 27 12.21 -46.82 24.63
N ALA A 28 12.96 -46.38 25.63
CA ALA A 28 13.91 -47.25 26.35
C ALA A 28 13.26 -48.47 27.02
N HIS A 29 12.03 -48.32 27.48
CA HIS A 29 11.26 -49.45 28.04
C HIS A 29 10.79 -50.41 26.94
N LEU A 30 10.29 -49.91 25.80
CA LEU A 30 9.87 -50.74 24.66
C LEU A 30 11.05 -51.55 24.06
N LEU A 31 12.22 -50.92 23.99
CA LEU A 31 13.46 -51.59 23.55
C LEU A 31 13.82 -52.73 24.51
N ARG A 32 13.89 -52.48 25.83
CA ARG A 32 14.28 -53.47 26.84
C ARG A 32 13.27 -54.63 26.97
N SER A 33 12.00 -54.38 26.73
CA SER A 33 10.92 -55.36 26.78
C SER A 33 10.71 -56.13 25.48
N GLY A 34 11.42 -55.78 24.39
CA GLY A 34 11.24 -56.37 23.07
C GLY A 34 9.92 -56.00 22.37
N HIS A 35 9.16 -55.05 22.91
CA HIS A 35 7.84 -54.69 22.40
C HIS A 35 7.83 -53.56 21.39
N LEU A 36 8.97 -53.03 20.98
CA LEU A 36 9.09 -51.92 20.01
C LEU A 36 8.38 -52.25 18.68
N HIS A 37 8.57 -53.45 18.18
CA HIS A 37 8.02 -53.89 16.89
C HIS A 37 6.61 -54.53 17.01
N SER A 38 6.23 -54.99 18.19
CA SER A 38 4.93 -55.67 18.42
C SER A 38 3.83 -54.71 18.92
N SER A 39 4.18 -53.61 19.59
CA SER A 39 3.22 -52.68 20.16
C SER A 39 3.13 -51.40 19.35
N HIS A 40 2.55 -51.45 18.13
CA HIS A 40 2.38 -50.32 17.23
C HIS A 40 1.67 -49.13 17.87
N HIS A 41 0.80 -49.33 18.85
CA HIS A 41 0.12 -48.26 19.57
C HIS A 41 1.10 -47.44 20.40
N LEU A 42 1.95 -48.05 21.19
CA LEU A 42 2.93 -47.38 22.04
C LEU A 42 4.01 -46.70 21.21
N THR A 43 4.52 -47.38 20.18
CA THR A 43 5.50 -46.84 19.25
C THR A 43 4.96 -45.61 18.49
N SER A 44 3.66 -45.58 18.15
CA SER A 44 3.05 -44.41 17.52
C SER A 44 3.04 -43.17 18.44
N HIS A 45 2.86 -43.36 19.76
CA HIS A 45 2.96 -42.26 20.73
C HIS A 45 4.39 -41.70 20.84
N VAL A 46 5.37 -42.62 20.87
CA VAL A 46 6.81 -42.22 20.87
C VAL A 46 7.15 -41.42 19.63
N LEU A 47 6.77 -41.90 18.43
CA LEU A 47 6.99 -41.23 17.16
C LEU A 47 6.36 -39.82 17.14
N ALA A 48 5.12 -39.71 17.63
CA ALA A 48 4.41 -38.43 17.67
C ALA A 48 5.01 -37.41 18.64
N SER A 49 5.76 -37.86 19.65
CA SER A 49 6.34 -37.00 20.69
C SER A 49 7.81 -36.65 20.46
N TYR A 50 8.48 -37.33 19.54
CA TYR A 50 9.90 -37.09 19.22
C TYR A 50 10.09 -35.89 18.28
N PRO A 51 11.25 -35.21 18.37
CA PRO A 51 11.73 -34.36 17.30
C PRO A 51 11.80 -35.11 15.96
N THR A 52 11.51 -34.44 14.86
CA THR A 52 11.34 -35.04 13.53
C THR A 52 12.48 -35.94 13.08
N GLY A 53 13.74 -35.57 13.36
CA GLY A 53 14.91 -36.37 13.02
C GLY A 53 14.92 -37.74 13.76
N LEU A 54 14.68 -37.72 15.07
CA LEU A 54 14.63 -38.95 15.87
C LEU A 54 13.41 -39.81 15.52
N ALA A 55 12.27 -39.16 15.26
CA ALA A 55 11.05 -39.85 14.82
C ALA A 55 11.28 -40.58 13.48
N ARG A 56 12.04 -39.94 12.57
CA ARG A 56 12.40 -40.54 11.28
C ARG A 56 13.30 -41.76 11.46
N HIS A 57 14.38 -41.67 12.24
CA HIS A 57 15.26 -42.79 12.51
C HIS A 57 14.51 -43.98 13.10
N LEU A 58 13.67 -43.72 14.11
CA LEU A 58 12.86 -44.79 14.73
C LEU A 58 11.90 -45.42 13.73
N PHE A 59 11.29 -44.66 12.83
CA PHE A 59 10.39 -45.21 11.81
C PHE A 59 11.13 -46.06 10.79
N ASP A 60 12.33 -45.70 10.40
CA ASP A 60 13.15 -46.44 9.43
C ASP A 60 13.67 -47.77 10.00
N GLU A 61 13.81 -47.89 11.33
CA GLU A 61 14.15 -49.15 12.03
C GLU A 61 13.01 -50.17 12.04
N ILE A 62 11.76 -49.75 11.76
CA ILE A 62 10.60 -50.64 11.79
C ILE A 62 10.50 -51.42 10.47
N PRO A 63 10.60 -52.77 10.50
CA PRO A 63 10.62 -53.57 9.29
C PRO A 63 9.32 -53.49 8.47
N VAL A 64 8.16 -53.49 9.15
CA VAL A 64 6.83 -53.42 8.54
C VAL A 64 6.03 -52.31 9.19
N PRO A 65 6.08 -51.08 8.63
CA PRO A 65 5.32 -49.97 9.17
C PRO A 65 3.81 -50.14 8.91
N THR A 66 3.01 -49.67 9.85
CA THR A 66 1.53 -49.63 9.71
C THR A 66 1.09 -48.20 9.35
N PRO A 67 -0.13 -48.01 8.80
CA PRO A 67 -0.68 -46.67 8.54
C PRO A 67 -0.67 -45.79 9.78
N ARG A 68 -0.89 -46.36 10.95
CA ARG A 68 -0.86 -45.65 12.22
C ARG A 68 0.51 -45.05 12.56
N LEU A 69 1.57 -45.80 12.30
CA LEU A 69 2.96 -45.36 12.53
C LEU A 69 3.35 -44.28 11.51
N ALA A 70 2.96 -44.46 10.24
CA ALA A 70 3.14 -43.47 9.19
C ALA A 70 2.41 -42.15 9.54
N ASN A 71 1.19 -42.21 10.02
CA ASN A 71 0.41 -41.07 10.46
C ASN A 71 1.03 -40.37 11.68
N ALA A 72 1.64 -41.12 12.61
CA ALA A 72 2.33 -40.53 13.75
C ALA A 72 3.57 -39.73 13.32
N LEU A 73 4.36 -40.28 12.39
CA LEU A 73 5.51 -39.59 11.80
C LEU A 73 5.10 -38.32 11.03
N LEU A 74 4.07 -38.40 10.18
CA LEU A 74 3.53 -37.24 9.44
C LEU A 74 3.01 -36.17 10.38
N ARG A 75 2.30 -36.56 11.48
CA ARG A 75 1.87 -35.59 12.50
C ARG A 75 3.03 -34.87 13.16
N ALA A 76 4.16 -35.55 13.42
CA ALA A 76 5.36 -34.90 13.97
C ALA A 76 5.90 -33.81 13.01
N HIS A 77 6.03 -34.10 11.70
CA HIS A 77 6.46 -33.12 10.70
C HIS A 77 5.45 -31.98 10.51
N VAL A 78 4.15 -32.29 10.48
CA VAL A 78 3.06 -31.28 10.37
C VAL A 78 3.07 -30.35 11.59
N ARG A 79 3.26 -30.88 12.80
CA ARG A 79 3.38 -30.09 14.05
C ARG A 79 4.61 -29.19 14.03
N ALA A 80 5.74 -29.69 13.52
CA ALA A 80 6.99 -28.94 13.36
C ALA A 80 6.95 -27.96 12.18
N ARG A 81 5.82 -27.86 11.43
CA ARG A 81 5.66 -27.05 10.22
C ARG A 81 6.68 -27.35 9.11
N GLN A 82 7.21 -28.57 9.09
CA GLN A 82 8.15 -29.07 8.06
C GLN A 82 7.36 -29.70 6.90
N TRP A 83 6.67 -28.83 6.14
CA TRP A 83 5.73 -29.25 5.10
C TRP A 83 6.41 -29.94 3.92
N CYS A 84 7.61 -29.45 3.49
CA CYS A 84 8.39 -30.07 2.42
C CYS A 84 8.79 -31.49 2.80
N ASP A 85 9.33 -31.68 4.02
CA ASP A 85 9.78 -32.97 4.50
C ASP A 85 8.61 -33.96 4.62
N ALA A 86 7.42 -33.48 5.06
CA ALA A 86 6.23 -34.30 5.09
C ALA A 86 5.83 -34.83 3.71
N LEU A 87 5.96 -34.05 2.63
CA LEU A 87 5.70 -34.53 1.26
C LEU A 87 6.78 -35.47 0.74
N LEU A 88 8.05 -35.22 1.08
CA LEU A 88 9.17 -36.09 0.72
C LEU A 88 9.10 -37.47 1.39
N LEU A 89 8.30 -37.63 2.46
CA LEU A 89 8.08 -38.90 3.11
C LEU A 89 7.20 -39.84 2.28
N ILE A 90 6.36 -39.37 1.36
CA ILE A 90 5.36 -40.18 0.64
C ILE A 90 5.96 -41.45 0.05
N PRO A 91 7.08 -41.44 -0.71
CA PRO A 91 7.67 -42.65 -1.27
C PRO A 91 8.28 -43.58 -0.19
N CYS A 92 8.61 -43.02 0.98
CA CYS A 92 9.27 -43.77 2.08
C CYS A 92 8.30 -44.40 3.05
N LEU A 93 7.00 -44.07 3.01
CA LEU A 93 6.01 -44.58 3.98
C LEU A 93 5.80 -46.09 3.90
N ARG A 94 6.09 -46.74 2.76
CA ARG A 94 5.94 -48.19 2.52
C ARG A 94 4.56 -48.74 2.85
N VAL A 95 3.54 -47.88 2.96
CA VAL A 95 2.17 -48.22 3.36
C VAL A 95 1.21 -47.52 2.42
N ARG A 96 0.06 -48.14 2.13
CA ARG A 96 -1.01 -47.43 1.39
C ARG A 96 -1.59 -46.34 2.28
N PRO A 97 -1.62 -45.10 1.80
CA PRO A 97 -2.22 -43.97 2.53
C PRO A 97 -3.71 -44.27 2.86
N ASP A 98 -4.07 -44.11 4.11
CA ASP A 98 -5.47 -44.10 4.55
C ASP A 98 -6.06 -42.66 4.47
N ALA A 99 -7.33 -42.50 4.79
CA ALA A 99 -8.02 -41.21 4.77
C ALA A 99 -7.30 -40.16 5.63
N PHE A 100 -6.78 -40.59 6.77
CA PHE A 100 -6.05 -39.71 7.70
C PHE A 100 -4.69 -39.28 7.15
N THR A 101 -3.93 -40.23 6.56
CA THR A 101 -2.68 -39.93 5.84
C THR A 101 -2.91 -38.90 4.72
N LEU A 102 -3.95 -39.12 3.89
CA LEU A 102 -4.31 -38.22 2.79
C LEU A 102 -4.65 -36.80 3.29
N SER A 103 -5.43 -36.71 4.36
CA SER A 103 -5.79 -35.39 4.93
C SER A 103 -4.57 -34.63 5.43
N LEU A 104 -3.60 -35.29 6.07
CA LEU A 104 -2.34 -34.66 6.51
C LEU A 104 -1.47 -34.18 5.33
N LEU A 105 -1.34 -35.01 4.29
CA LEU A 105 -0.55 -34.67 3.09
C LEU A 105 -1.21 -33.56 2.27
N LEU A 106 -2.54 -33.57 2.12
CA LEU A 106 -3.29 -32.49 1.49
C LEU A 106 -3.13 -31.17 2.25
N LYS A 107 -3.12 -31.23 3.60
CA LYS A 107 -2.81 -30.05 4.42
C LYS A 107 -1.40 -29.52 4.16
N ALA A 108 -0.41 -30.41 4.02
CA ALA A 108 0.95 -29.99 3.66
C ALA A 108 0.99 -29.33 2.26
N CYS A 109 0.29 -29.88 1.27
CA CYS A 109 0.15 -29.26 -0.06
C CYS A 109 -0.52 -27.88 0.01
N ALA A 110 -1.52 -27.70 0.87
CA ALA A 110 -2.19 -26.41 1.07
C ALA A 110 -1.25 -25.35 1.64
N MET A 111 -0.36 -25.74 2.55
CA MET A 111 0.58 -24.83 3.21
C MET A 111 1.77 -24.44 2.33
N LEU A 112 2.12 -25.28 1.31
CA LEU A 112 3.20 -25.05 0.34
C LEU A 112 2.73 -24.53 -1.02
N PRO A 113 1.49 -24.16 -1.22
CA PRO A 113 0.75 -24.05 -2.50
C PRO A 113 1.20 -25.02 -3.61
N ALA A 114 1.39 -26.30 -3.25
CA ALA A 114 1.93 -27.33 -4.12
C ALA A 114 0.81 -28.04 -4.93
N LEU A 115 0.21 -27.33 -5.89
CA LEU A 115 -0.96 -27.79 -6.66
C LEU A 115 -0.72 -29.12 -7.39
N ALA A 116 0.47 -29.33 -7.98
CA ALA A 116 0.79 -30.56 -8.72
C ALA A 116 0.72 -31.79 -7.82
N HIS A 117 1.35 -31.72 -6.63
CA HIS A 117 1.31 -32.77 -5.62
C HIS A 117 -0.11 -32.98 -5.09
N GLY A 118 -0.85 -31.87 -4.85
CA GLY A 118 -2.25 -31.94 -4.44
C GLY A 118 -3.15 -32.66 -5.46
N ARG A 119 -2.97 -32.42 -6.76
CA ARG A 119 -3.68 -33.16 -7.84
C ARG A 119 -3.34 -34.65 -7.85
N ALA A 120 -2.07 -35.00 -7.64
CA ALA A 120 -1.66 -36.41 -7.55
C ALA A 120 -2.30 -37.12 -6.35
N LEU A 121 -2.35 -36.45 -5.19
CA LEU A 121 -3.05 -36.98 -3.99
C LEU A 121 -4.56 -37.07 -4.20
N HIS A 122 -5.17 -36.11 -4.90
CA HIS A 122 -6.58 -36.19 -5.27
C HIS A 122 -6.86 -37.40 -6.17
N ALA A 123 -6.04 -37.62 -7.19
CA ALA A 123 -6.17 -38.82 -8.04
C ALA A 123 -6.01 -40.12 -7.24
N LEU A 124 -5.18 -40.14 -6.18
CA LEU A 124 -5.04 -41.25 -5.27
C LEU A 124 -6.30 -41.41 -4.39
N ALA A 125 -6.85 -40.33 -3.87
CA ALA A 125 -8.09 -40.32 -3.09
C ALA A 125 -9.30 -40.81 -3.92
N ILE A 126 -9.37 -40.47 -5.21
CA ILE A 126 -10.40 -41.02 -6.13
C ILE A 126 -10.24 -42.51 -6.30
N ARG A 127 -9.02 -43.01 -6.56
CA ARG A 127 -8.74 -44.44 -6.75
C ARG A 127 -9.04 -45.27 -5.52
N SER A 128 -8.90 -44.69 -4.32
CA SER A 128 -9.25 -45.35 -3.03
C SER A 128 -10.72 -45.12 -2.61
N CYS A 129 -11.51 -44.42 -3.44
CA CYS A 129 -12.88 -43.96 -3.15
C CYS A 129 -13.02 -43.03 -1.94
N THR A 130 -11.96 -42.67 -1.25
CA THR A 130 -12.00 -41.85 -0.02
C THR A 130 -12.40 -40.40 -0.33
N ALA A 131 -12.19 -39.89 -1.56
CA ALA A 131 -12.62 -38.56 -1.96
C ALA A 131 -14.15 -38.37 -1.93
N TYR A 132 -14.91 -39.46 -2.05
CA TYR A 132 -16.38 -39.46 -2.12
C TYR A 132 -17.06 -39.96 -0.86
N THR A 133 -16.34 -40.66 0.03
CA THR A 133 -16.90 -41.34 1.20
C THR A 133 -16.41 -40.78 2.52
N ASP A 134 -15.30 -40.02 2.51
CA ASP A 134 -14.72 -39.45 3.74
C ASP A 134 -14.77 -37.92 3.72
N ALA A 135 -15.60 -37.38 4.63
CA ALA A 135 -15.81 -35.91 4.72
C ALA A 135 -14.53 -35.15 5.07
N PHE A 136 -13.61 -35.76 5.87
CA PHE A 136 -12.35 -35.11 6.22
C PHE A 136 -11.41 -35.00 5.01
N VAL A 137 -11.38 -36.02 4.14
CA VAL A 137 -10.60 -36.01 2.91
C VAL A 137 -11.21 -34.98 1.94
N ALA A 138 -12.54 -34.97 1.79
CA ALA A 138 -13.24 -33.99 0.96
C ALA A 138 -12.97 -32.53 1.42
N ALA A 139 -13.06 -32.27 2.72
CA ALA A 139 -12.75 -30.94 3.28
C ALA A 139 -11.27 -30.57 3.10
N ALA A 140 -10.35 -31.53 3.25
CA ALA A 140 -8.92 -31.30 3.00
C ALA A 140 -8.62 -31.02 1.52
N LEU A 141 -9.33 -31.68 0.58
CA LEU A 141 -9.24 -31.41 -0.86
C LEU A 141 -9.74 -30.00 -1.21
N VAL A 142 -10.92 -29.63 -0.71
CA VAL A 142 -11.48 -28.29 -0.90
C VAL A 142 -10.51 -27.22 -0.37
N HIS A 143 -10.01 -27.42 0.85
CA HIS A 143 -9.06 -26.49 1.46
C HIS A 143 -7.73 -26.40 0.67
N MET A 144 -7.19 -27.54 0.22
CA MET A 144 -5.95 -27.59 -0.59
C MET A 144 -6.12 -26.82 -1.90
N TYR A 145 -7.21 -27.09 -2.65
CA TYR A 145 -7.45 -26.37 -3.90
C TYR A 145 -7.66 -24.88 -3.69
N ALA A 146 -8.41 -24.47 -2.66
CA ALA A 146 -8.62 -23.07 -2.30
C ALA A 146 -7.29 -22.35 -2.01
N LYS A 147 -6.43 -22.97 -1.19
CA LYS A 147 -5.09 -22.40 -0.86
C LYS A 147 -4.16 -22.33 -2.08
N CYS A 148 -4.27 -23.26 -3.01
CA CYS A 148 -3.53 -23.26 -4.27
C CYS A 148 -4.17 -22.36 -5.37
N ARG A 149 -5.13 -21.50 -5.04
CA ARG A 149 -5.89 -20.64 -5.96
C ARG A 149 -6.61 -21.40 -7.08
N GLY A 150 -6.93 -22.65 -6.86
CA GLY A 150 -7.61 -23.54 -7.81
C GLY A 150 -9.10 -23.70 -7.49
N MET A 151 -9.90 -22.62 -7.37
CA MET A 151 -11.30 -22.67 -6.93
C MET A 151 -12.18 -23.63 -7.75
N VAL A 152 -11.94 -23.76 -9.07
CA VAL A 152 -12.63 -24.76 -9.90
C VAL A 152 -12.43 -26.19 -9.34
N GLY A 153 -11.22 -26.51 -8.90
CA GLY A 153 -10.93 -27.80 -8.24
C GLY A 153 -11.65 -27.96 -6.91
N SER A 154 -11.79 -26.87 -6.10
CA SER A 154 -12.55 -26.87 -4.86
C SER A 154 -14.04 -27.15 -5.11
N ILE A 155 -14.62 -26.45 -6.09
CA ILE A 155 -16.04 -26.62 -6.47
C ILE A 155 -16.29 -28.06 -6.93
N ASN A 156 -15.42 -28.59 -7.80
CA ASN A 156 -15.56 -29.96 -8.29
C ASN A 156 -15.44 -30.99 -7.15
N ALA A 157 -14.50 -30.81 -6.23
CA ALA A 157 -14.34 -31.69 -5.07
C ALA A 157 -15.55 -31.62 -4.13
N TYR A 158 -16.13 -30.45 -3.93
CA TYR A 158 -17.36 -30.26 -3.14
C TYR A 158 -18.55 -30.93 -3.80
N ASN A 159 -18.78 -30.70 -5.08
CA ASN A 159 -19.93 -31.24 -5.83
C ASN A 159 -19.88 -32.77 -5.99
N ALA A 160 -18.68 -33.35 -5.93
CA ALA A 160 -18.51 -34.81 -6.00
C ALA A 160 -18.91 -35.51 -4.71
N PHE A 161 -19.05 -34.80 -3.60
CA PHE A 161 -19.44 -35.38 -2.30
C PHE A 161 -20.96 -35.32 -2.13
N SER A 162 -21.58 -36.47 -1.88
CA SER A 162 -23.05 -36.62 -1.91
C SER A 162 -23.79 -35.91 -0.77
N GLU A 163 -23.22 -35.90 0.43
CA GLU A 163 -23.85 -35.35 1.65
C GLU A 163 -22.87 -34.39 2.37
N PRO A 164 -22.68 -33.15 1.88
CA PRO A 164 -21.77 -32.21 2.52
C PRO A 164 -22.19 -31.85 3.95
N ASP A 165 -21.31 -32.12 4.88
CA ASP A 165 -21.47 -31.72 6.28
C ASP A 165 -21.14 -30.24 6.51
N MET A 166 -21.32 -29.75 7.74
CA MET A 166 -21.03 -28.33 8.06
C MET A 166 -19.55 -27.97 7.91
N VAL A 167 -18.63 -28.94 8.13
CA VAL A 167 -17.18 -28.71 8.00
C VAL A 167 -16.80 -28.46 6.53
N LEU A 168 -17.35 -29.30 5.64
CA LEU A 168 -17.11 -29.17 4.20
C LEU A 168 -17.70 -27.86 3.64
N ARG A 169 -18.90 -27.47 4.09
CA ARG A 169 -19.54 -26.18 3.75
C ARG A 169 -18.71 -24.99 4.25
N THR A 170 -18.25 -25.05 5.51
CA THR A 170 -17.36 -24.04 6.08
C THR A 170 -16.08 -23.90 5.25
N SER A 171 -15.50 -25.04 4.84
CA SER A 171 -14.28 -25.03 4.00
C SER A 171 -14.51 -24.35 2.65
N MET A 172 -15.71 -24.48 2.05
CA MET A 172 -16.06 -23.77 0.81
C MET A 172 -16.22 -22.26 1.03
N VAL A 173 -16.98 -21.84 2.06
CA VAL A 173 -17.15 -20.42 2.38
C VAL A 173 -15.80 -19.76 2.63
N THR A 174 -14.94 -20.39 3.44
CA THR A 174 -13.59 -19.90 3.72
C THR A 174 -12.72 -19.89 2.46
N GLY A 175 -12.88 -20.91 1.61
CA GLY A 175 -12.17 -20.98 0.32
C GLY A 175 -12.49 -19.83 -0.61
N TYR A 176 -13.76 -19.50 -0.79
CA TYR A 176 -14.20 -18.36 -1.58
C TYR A 176 -13.68 -17.03 -0.99
N GLU A 177 -13.83 -16.84 0.32
CA GLU A 177 -13.38 -15.62 1.01
C GLU A 177 -11.88 -15.38 0.81
N GLN A 178 -11.04 -16.42 1.02
CA GLN A 178 -9.58 -16.30 0.87
C GLN A 178 -9.12 -16.06 -0.57
N ASN A 179 -9.91 -16.46 -1.55
CA ASN A 179 -9.63 -16.19 -2.97
C ASN A 179 -10.22 -14.89 -3.49
N ARG A 180 -10.69 -13.99 -2.62
CA ARG A 180 -11.31 -12.69 -2.95
C ARG A 180 -12.61 -12.81 -3.77
N MET A 181 -13.28 -13.93 -3.65
CA MET A 181 -14.58 -14.22 -4.24
C MET A 181 -15.66 -14.03 -3.16
N ALA A 182 -15.73 -12.83 -2.62
CA ALA A 182 -16.55 -12.54 -1.44
C ALA A 182 -18.06 -12.61 -1.75
N ALA A 183 -18.48 -12.23 -2.97
CA ALA A 183 -19.89 -12.32 -3.39
C ALA A 183 -20.34 -13.78 -3.44
N GLU A 184 -19.52 -14.64 -4.05
CA GLU A 184 -19.79 -16.08 -4.16
C GLU A 184 -19.77 -16.75 -2.77
N ALA A 185 -18.93 -16.28 -1.83
CA ALA A 185 -18.91 -16.74 -0.46
C ALA A 185 -20.26 -16.49 0.25
N LEU A 186 -20.81 -15.28 0.11
CA LEU A 186 -22.11 -14.89 0.69
C LEU A 186 -23.27 -15.63 0.02
N GLU A 187 -23.25 -15.75 -1.31
CA GLU A 187 -24.27 -16.51 -2.05
C GLU A 187 -24.25 -17.98 -1.65
N PHE A 188 -23.08 -18.60 -1.60
CA PHE A 188 -22.93 -20.00 -1.17
C PHE A 188 -23.43 -20.19 0.27
N PHE A 189 -23.06 -19.29 1.18
CA PHE A 189 -23.53 -19.33 2.58
C PHE A 189 -25.05 -19.24 2.66
N SER A 190 -25.65 -18.28 1.97
CA SER A 190 -27.11 -18.09 1.97
C SER A 190 -27.83 -19.34 1.41
N ARG A 191 -27.36 -19.91 0.30
CA ARG A 191 -28.02 -20.99 -0.40
C ARG A 191 -27.79 -22.37 0.27
N HIS A 192 -26.56 -22.65 0.66
CA HIS A 192 -26.15 -23.99 1.10
C HIS A 192 -26.03 -24.15 2.62
N VAL A 193 -26.00 -23.07 3.39
CA VAL A 193 -26.01 -23.15 4.85
C VAL A 193 -27.38 -22.73 5.39
N VAL A 194 -27.74 -21.46 5.20
CA VAL A 194 -29.00 -20.91 5.74
C VAL A 194 -30.22 -21.52 5.04
N GLY A 195 -30.23 -21.57 3.71
CA GLY A 195 -31.36 -22.08 2.92
C GLY A 195 -31.63 -23.59 3.14
N GLN A 196 -30.67 -24.35 3.64
CA GLN A 196 -30.84 -25.74 3.98
C GLN A 196 -31.02 -26.01 5.52
N GLY A 197 -31.16 -24.92 6.29
CA GLY A 197 -31.45 -25.01 7.74
C GLY A 197 -30.25 -25.43 8.61
N PHE A 198 -29.00 -25.35 8.10
CA PHE A 198 -27.83 -25.66 8.91
C PHE A 198 -27.49 -24.50 9.85
N MET A 199 -27.14 -24.81 11.08
CA MET A 199 -26.68 -23.83 12.07
C MET A 199 -25.22 -23.48 11.78
N PRO A 200 -24.90 -22.19 11.47
CA PRO A 200 -23.53 -21.77 11.23
C PRO A 200 -22.64 -21.90 12.47
N SER A 201 -21.43 -22.40 12.29
CA SER A 201 -20.44 -22.40 13.36
C SER A 201 -19.77 -21.02 13.49
N PRO A 202 -19.16 -20.69 14.66
CA PRO A 202 -18.38 -19.45 14.80
C PRO A 202 -17.34 -19.26 13.69
N VAL A 203 -16.64 -20.33 13.28
CA VAL A 203 -15.65 -20.29 12.19
C VAL A 203 -16.28 -19.93 10.85
N THR A 204 -17.49 -20.44 10.56
CA THR A 204 -18.23 -20.07 9.34
C THR A 204 -18.59 -18.61 9.36
N LEU A 205 -19.10 -18.11 10.51
CA LEU A 205 -19.48 -16.71 10.67
C LEU A 205 -18.28 -15.75 10.51
N VAL A 206 -17.11 -16.10 11.02
CA VAL A 206 -15.88 -15.33 10.81
C VAL A 206 -15.60 -15.15 9.30
N SER A 207 -15.69 -16.23 8.51
CA SER A 207 -15.46 -16.16 7.06
C SER A 207 -16.54 -15.34 6.34
N VAL A 208 -17.80 -15.45 6.76
CA VAL A 208 -18.92 -14.67 6.21
C VAL A 208 -18.78 -13.18 6.52
N ILE A 209 -18.42 -12.84 7.76
CA ILE A 209 -18.20 -11.45 8.19
C ILE A 209 -16.99 -10.85 7.44
N SER A 210 -15.92 -11.63 7.26
CA SER A 210 -14.77 -11.21 6.46
C SER A 210 -15.15 -10.94 5.00
N ALA A 211 -15.98 -11.80 4.39
CA ALA A 211 -16.51 -11.60 3.04
C ALA A 211 -17.39 -10.35 2.94
N ALA A 212 -18.32 -10.14 3.91
CA ALA A 212 -19.12 -8.93 3.98
C ALA A 212 -18.26 -7.66 4.15
N ALA A 213 -17.17 -7.74 4.93
CA ALA A 213 -16.21 -6.64 5.08
C ALA A 213 -15.46 -6.32 3.77
N GLN A 214 -15.12 -7.35 2.97
CA GLN A 214 -14.47 -7.15 1.66
C GLN A 214 -15.38 -6.41 0.68
N LEU A 215 -16.69 -6.73 0.67
CA LEU A 215 -17.70 -6.09 -0.19
C LEU A 215 -18.25 -4.77 0.38
N LYS A 216 -17.91 -4.44 1.62
CA LYS A 216 -18.55 -3.37 2.40
C LYS A 216 -20.09 -3.57 2.50
N ASP A 217 -20.53 -4.80 2.57
CA ASP A 217 -21.94 -5.17 2.66
C ASP A 217 -22.44 -5.01 4.11
N VAL A 218 -23.02 -3.84 4.36
CA VAL A 218 -23.50 -3.45 5.69
C VAL A 218 -24.63 -4.36 6.16
N LEU A 219 -25.56 -4.76 5.28
CA LEU A 219 -26.74 -5.54 5.64
C LEU A 219 -26.38 -6.94 6.12
N ASN A 220 -25.59 -7.67 5.33
CA ASN A 220 -25.16 -9.02 5.69
C ASN A 220 -24.26 -9.01 6.93
N GLY A 221 -23.36 -8.04 7.08
CA GLY A 221 -22.54 -7.92 8.26
C GLY A 221 -23.33 -7.65 9.54
N GLN A 222 -24.30 -6.75 9.50
CA GLN A 222 -25.19 -6.48 10.64
C GLN A 222 -26.12 -7.65 10.96
N ALA A 223 -26.61 -8.38 9.96
CA ALA A 223 -27.39 -9.61 10.15
C ALA A 223 -26.56 -10.69 10.86
N CYS A 224 -25.29 -10.87 10.49
CA CYS A 224 -24.39 -11.77 11.19
C CYS A 224 -24.14 -11.34 12.63
N HIS A 225 -23.93 -10.05 12.89
CA HIS A 225 -23.78 -9.55 14.26
C HIS A 225 -25.03 -9.80 15.10
N ALA A 226 -26.21 -9.50 14.58
CA ALA A 226 -27.48 -9.80 15.26
C ALA A 226 -27.68 -11.31 15.51
N PHE A 227 -27.20 -12.17 14.60
CA PHE A 227 -27.22 -13.62 14.79
C PHE A 227 -26.28 -14.06 15.93
N VAL A 228 -25.10 -13.47 16.02
CA VAL A 228 -24.11 -13.72 17.09
C VAL A 228 -24.71 -13.40 18.45
N ILE A 229 -25.36 -12.24 18.59
CA ILE A 229 -26.03 -11.81 19.84
C ILE A 229 -27.16 -12.79 20.22
N ARG A 230 -28.05 -13.15 19.28
CA ARG A 230 -29.18 -14.05 19.56
C ARG A 230 -28.79 -15.46 19.98
N ASN A 231 -27.61 -15.90 19.54
CA ASN A 231 -27.13 -17.27 19.82
C ASN A 231 -26.05 -17.32 20.93
N ASN A 232 -25.83 -16.23 21.64
CA ASN A 232 -24.85 -16.11 22.72
C ASN A 232 -23.43 -16.46 22.31
N PHE A 233 -23.03 -16.15 21.07
CA PHE A 233 -21.64 -16.32 20.60
C PHE A 233 -20.75 -15.13 20.95
N GLU A 234 -21.23 -14.18 21.73
CA GLU A 234 -20.49 -12.96 22.15
C GLU A 234 -19.24 -13.25 22.98
N TYR A 235 -19.13 -14.46 23.52
CA TYR A 235 -17.95 -14.91 24.28
C TYR A 235 -16.83 -15.47 23.39
N ASP A 236 -17.09 -15.67 22.09
CA ASP A 236 -16.04 -16.08 21.14
C ASP A 236 -15.26 -14.86 20.69
N LEU A 237 -14.08 -14.66 21.28
CA LEU A 237 -13.23 -13.50 21.04
C LEU A 237 -12.81 -13.38 19.57
N VAL A 238 -12.61 -14.51 18.87
CA VAL A 238 -12.23 -14.51 17.44
C VAL A 238 -13.36 -13.95 16.58
N LEU A 239 -14.60 -14.36 16.89
CA LEU A 239 -15.80 -13.91 16.17
C LEU A 239 -16.07 -12.42 16.45
N VAL A 240 -15.95 -11.99 17.70
CA VAL A 240 -16.15 -10.57 18.07
C VAL A 240 -15.06 -9.68 17.44
N ASN A 241 -13.81 -10.14 17.39
CA ASN A 241 -12.73 -9.44 16.67
C ASN A 241 -13.02 -9.34 15.16
N ALA A 242 -13.63 -10.36 14.55
CA ALA A 242 -14.03 -10.29 13.14
C ALA A 242 -15.14 -9.24 12.91
N ILE A 243 -16.13 -9.16 13.82
CA ILE A 243 -17.19 -8.13 13.78
C ILE A 243 -16.59 -6.73 13.98
N LEU A 244 -15.64 -6.57 14.91
CA LEU A 244 -14.94 -5.32 15.15
C LEU A 244 -14.21 -4.85 13.88
N GLY A 245 -13.44 -5.77 13.26
CA GLY A 245 -12.75 -5.51 12.00
C GLY A 245 -13.69 -5.16 10.84
N PHE A 246 -14.87 -5.79 10.78
CA PHE A 246 -15.92 -5.46 9.82
C PHE A 246 -16.39 -4.01 9.98
N TYR A 247 -16.80 -3.61 11.22
CA TYR A 247 -17.26 -2.24 11.46
C TYR A 247 -16.21 -1.18 11.14
N MET A 248 -14.94 -1.45 11.47
CA MET A 248 -13.84 -0.55 11.11
C MET A 248 -13.67 -0.44 9.60
N ARG A 249 -13.73 -1.56 8.86
CA ARG A 249 -13.54 -1.58 7.40
C ARG A 249 -14.66 -0.87 6.62
N ILE A 250 -15.90 -0.90 7.11
CA ILE A 250 -17.01 -0.15 6.50
C ILE A 250 -17.06 1.32 6.93
N GLY A 251 -16.15 1.77 7.79
CA GLY A 251 -16.11 3.15 8.30
C GLY A 251 -17.09 3.44 9.44
N ALA A 252 -17.75 2.42 10.02
CA ALA A 252 -18.66 2.58 11.13
C ALA A 252 -17.92 2.63 12.48
N VAL A 253 -16.99 3.57 12.62
CA VAL A 253 -16.04 3.70 13.74
C VAL A 253 -16.77 3.77 15.10
N GLN A 254 -17.90 4.46 15.18
CA GLN A 254 -18.66 4.57 16.43
C GLN A 254 -19.27 3.23 16.88
N ALA A 255 -19.72 2.40 15.92
CA ALA A 255 -20.23 1.07 16.23
C ALA A 255 -19.10 0.13 16.72
N ALA A 256 -17.95 0.20 16.08
CA ALA A 256 -16.74 -0.51 16.50
C ALA A 256 -16.30 -0.11 17.91
N ARG A 257 -16.29 1.21 18.21
CA ARG A 257 -15.93 1.74 19.54
C ARG A 257 -16.87 1.19 20.63
N ARG A 258 -18.18 1.23 20.42
CA ARG A 258 -19.16 0.70 21.38
C ARG A 258 -18.95 -0.79 21.63
N LEU A 259 -18.71 -1.57 20.57
CA LEU A 259 -18.44 -3.00 20.68
C LEU A 259 -17.15 -3.23 21.50
N PHE A 260 -16.08 -2.51 21.16
CA PHE A 260 -14.79 -2.58 21.87
C PHE A 260 -14.91 -2.23 23.36
N GLU A 261 -15.66 -1.17 23.69
CA GLU A 261 -15.88 -0.74 25.07
C GLU A 261 -16.69 -1.79 25.86
N GLY A 262 -17.65 -2.44 25.23
CA GLY A 262 -18.48 -3.50 25.83
C GLY A 262 -17.76 -4.83 26.05
N MET A 263 -16.59 -5.07 25.42
CA MET A 263 -15.84 -6.31 25.59
C MET A 263 -15.20 -6.40 26.97
N THR A 264 -15.40 -7.54 27.65
CA THR A 264 -14.80 -7.83 28.97
C THR A 264 -13.33 -8.20 28.86
N GLU A 265 -12.98 -8.98 27.85
CA GLU A 265 -11.61 -9.40 27.57
C GLU A 265 -11.16 -8.80 26.25
N LYS A 266 -9.94 -8.26 26.23
CA LYS A 266 -9.33 -7.64 25.06
C LYS A 266 -7.93 -8.23 24.86
N ASP A 267 -7.73 -8.94 23.77
CA ASP A 267 -6.43 -9.49 23.40
C ASP A 267 -5.65 -8.57 22.46
N VAL A 268 -4.46 -8.99 22.07
CA VAL A 268 -3.62 -8.23 21.12
C VAL A 268 -4.30 -8.03 19.77
N VAL A 269 -5.17 -8.96 19.34
CA VAL A 269 -5.88 -8.85 18.05
C VAL A 269 -6.96 -7.78 18.14
N THR A 270 -7.72 -7.74 19.25
CA THR A 270 -8.74 -6.71 19.53
C THR A 270 -8.15 -5.30 19.42
N TRP A 271 -7.04 -5.06 20.12
CA TRP A 271 -6.35 -3.77 20.09
C TRP A 271 -5.77 -3.45 18.70
N SER A 272 -5.15 -4.45 18.05
CA SER A 272 -4.61 -4.26 16.70
C SER A 272 -5.69 -3.93 15.68
N CYS A 273 -6.89 -4.53 15.78
CA CYS A 273 -8.04 -4.18 14.94
C CYS A 273 -8.46 -2.72 15.10
N MET A 274 -8.51 -2.21 16.35
CA MET A 274 -8.85 -0.81 16.62
C MET A 274 -7.80 0.13 16.07
N VAL A 275 -6.52 -0.10 16.38
CA VAL A 275 -5.41 0.75 15.88
C VAL A 275 -5.40 0.77 14.35
N THR A 276 -5.42 -0.40 13.70
CA THR A 276 -5.43 -0.50 12.24
C THR A 276 -6.66 0.18 11.62
N GLY A 277 -7.81 0.01 12.25
CA GLY A 277 -9.06 0.61 11.78
C GLY A 277 -9.03 2.15 11.86
N TYR A 278 -8.52 2.72 12.94
CA TYR A 278 -8.35 4.17 13.05
C TYR A 278 -7.36 4.73 12.02
N VAL A 279 -6.25 4.03 11.77
CA VAL A 279 -5.29 4.43 10.71
C VAL A 279 -5.96 4.41 9.33
N GLN A 280 -6.78 3.39 9.03
CA GLN A 280 -7.49 3.28 7.75
C GLN A 280 -8.60 4.32 7.58
N SER A 281 -9.22 4.77 8.68
CA SER A 281 -10.22 5.85 8.65
C SER A 281 -9.60 7.25 8.66
N GLY A 282 -8.28 7.37 8.80
CA GLY A 282 -7.57 8.66 8.86
C GLY A 282 -7.54 9.31 10.25
N ASP A 283 -8.06 8.64 11.28
CA ASP A 283 -8.10 9.14 12.65
C ASP A 283 -6.80 8.83 13.40
N ILE A 284 -5.71 9.47 12.98
CA ILE A 284 -4.36 9.17 13.47
C ILE A 284 -4.22 9.40 14.98
N CYS A 285 -4.82 10.46 15.51
CA CYS A 285 -4.79 10.77 16.94
C CYS A 285 -5.43 9.65 17.79
N GLU A 286 -6.57 9.12 17.35
CA GLU A 286 -7.26 8.02 18.03
C GLU A 286 -6.45 6.71 17.91
N ALA A 287 -5.78 6.47 16.76
CA ALA A 287 -4.92 5.31 16.57
C ALA A 287 -3.77 5.30 17.58
N LEU A 288 -3.05 6.42 17.73
CA LEU A 288 -1.95 6.58 18.71
C LEU A 288 -2.45 6.50 20.15
N THR A 289 -3.62 7.06 20.44
CA THR A 289 -4.25 6.97 21.76
C THR A 289 -4.64 5.53 22.10
N ALA A 290 -5.22 4.78 21.18
CA ALA A 290 -5.54 3.37 21.35
C ALA A 290 -4.29 2.52 21.58
N TYR A 291 -3.22 2.80 20.85
CA TYR A 291 -1.94 2.14 21.04
C TYR A 291 -1.35 2.41 22.46
N LYS A 292 -1.35 3.65 22.91
CA LYS A 292 -0.88 4.00 24.28
C LYS A 292 -1.68 3.26 25.34
N LYS A 293 -3.01 3.21 25.23
CA LYS A 293 -3.88 2.46 26.14
C LYS A 293 -3.60 0.95 26.12
N MET A 294 -3.28 0.37 24.94
CA MET A 294 -2.87 -1.03 24.83
C MET A 294 -1.60 -1.31 25.63
N VAL A 295 -0.60 -0.44 25.52
CA VAL A 295 0.68 -0.56 26.26
C VAL A 295 0.47 -0.37 27.77
N GLU A 296 -0.35 0.61 28.19
CA GLU A 296 -0.72 0.86 29.59
C GLU A 296 -1.48 -0.35 30.20
N ALA A 297 -2.31 -1.03 29.41
CA ALA A 297 -2.98 -2.28 29.81
C ALA A 297 -2.02 -3.49 29.91
N GLY A 298 -0.71 -3.30 29.68
CA GLY A 298 0.29 -4.36 29.73
C GLY A 298 0.26 -5.36 28.58
N ILE A 299 -0.51 -5.08 27.52
CA ILE A 299 -0.63 -5.95 26.37
C ILE A 299 0.51 -5.64 25.39
N LYS A 300 1.37 -6.63 25.13
CA LYS A 300 2.51 -6.49 24.22
C LYS A 300 2.05 -6.38 22.77
N PRO A 301 2.44 -5.30 22.05
CA PRO A 301 2.16 -5.21 20.61
C PRO A 301 2.76 -6.37 19.82
N ASN A 302 2.12 -6.76 18.74
CA ASN A 302 2.67 -7.69 17.77
C ASN A 302 3.16 -6.94 16.51
N ALA A 303 3.74 -7.64 15.54
CA ALA A 303 4.23 -7.05 14.29
C ALA A 303 3.13 -6.26 13.54
N VAL A 304 1.88 -6.74 13.54
CA VAL A 304 0.74 -6.07 12.88
C VAL A 304 0.44 -4.73 13.57
N THR A 305 0.41 -4.71 14.91
CA THR A 305 0.21 -3.47 15.67
C THR A 305 1.32 -2.48 15.36
N VAL A 306 2.59 -2.94 15.40
CA VAL A 306 3.77 -2.10 15.10
C VAL A 306 3.66 -1.49 13.72
N VAL A 307 3.37 -2.28 12.68
CA VAL A 307 3.18 -1.78 11.30
C VAL A 307 2.10 -0.69 11.24
N SER A 308 0.95 -0.92 11.90
CA SER A 308 -0.16 0.05 11.88
C SER A 308 0.20 1.36 12.59
N VAL A 309 0.90 1.29 13.73
CA VAL A 309 1.36 2.50 14.45
C VAL A 309 2.45 3.25 13.68
N VAL A 310 3.41 2.53 13.09
CA VAL A 310 4.43 3.13 12.21
C VAL A 310 3.77 3.81 11.02
N GLN A 311 2.73 3.20 10.43
CA GLN A 311 1.96 3.83 9.35
C GLN A 311 1.22 5.09 9.83
N ALA A 312 0.70 5.12 11.07
CA ALA A 312 0.13 6.32 11.67
C ALA A 312 1.17 7.44 11.78
N CYS A 313 2.38 7.14 12.27
CA CYS A 313 3.49 8.09 12.34
C CYS A 313 3.94 8.59 10.96
N SER A 314 3.81 7.76 9.92
CA SER A 314 4.12 8.16 8.54
C SER A 314 3.09 9.13 7.95
N LEU A 315 1.82 9.02 8.35
CA LEU A 315 0.72 9.88 7.86
C LEU A 315 0.65 11.23 8.57
N ALA A 316 1.01 11.27 9.85
CA ALA A 316 1.24 12.51 10.60
C ALA A 316 2.71 12.53 11.02
N PRO A 317 3.64 13.07 10.20
CA PRO A 317 5.07 12.89 10.36
C PRO A 317 5.57 13.26 11.78
N ASP A 318 5.48 12.28 12.69
CA ASP A 318 5.93 12.36 14.07
C ASP A 318 7.12 11.43 14.26
N ILE A 319 8.30 12.00 14.07
CA ILE A 319 9.56 11.24 14.15
C ILE A 319 9.86 10.75 15.57
N GLU A 320 9.46 11.49 16.61
CA GLU A 320 9.75 11.10 17.97
C GLU A 320 8.94 9.87 18.40
N GLU A 321 7.63 9.86 18.10
CA GLU A 321 6.80 8.68 18.35
C GLU A 321 7.25 7.51 17.46
N GLY A 322 7.62 7.80 16.19
CA GLY A 322 8.19 6.81 15.28
C GLY A 322 9.43 6.11 15.82
N ARG A 323 10.37 6.85 16.40
CA ARG A 323 11.57 6.28 17.06
C ARG A 323 11.21 5.44 18.29
N ARG A 324 10.25 5.87 19.10
CA ARG A 324 9.78 5.08 20.26
C ARG A 324 9.19 3.75 19.82
N VAL A 325 8.40 3.75 18.75
CA VAL A 325 7.81 2.52 18.18
C VAL A 325 8.88 1.62 17.57
N HIS A 326 9.90 2.19 16.94
CA HIS A 326 11.07 1.44 16.46
C HIS A 326 11.81 0.75 17.62
N ASP A 327 12.07 1.45 18.71
CA ASP A 327 12.67 0.86 19.92
C ASP A 327 11.85 -0.31 20.48
N ILE A 328 10.52 -0.22 20.41
CA ILE A 328 9.64 -1.31 20.81
C ILE A 328 9.74 -2.50 19.84
N ALA A 329 9.82 -2.24 18.53
CA ALA A 329 10.02 -3.30 17.53
C ALA A 329 11.34 -4.06 17.77
N VAL A 330 12.41 -3.35 18.14
CA VAL A 330 13.71 -3.95 18.54
C VAL A 330 13.54 -4.81 19.79
N LYS A 331 12.88 -4.30 20.85
CA LYS A 331 12.65 -5.04 22.10
C LYS A 331 11.82 -6.30 21.93
N ILE A 332 10.84 -6.29 21.02
CA ILE A 332 10.01 -7.45 20.67
C ILE A 332 10.77 -8.43 19.77
N GLY A 333 11.83 -7.97 19.08
CA GLY A 333 12.62 -8.76 18.14
C GLY A 333 11.99 -8.88 16.74
N CYS A 334 11.05 -8.00 16.37
CA CYS A 334 10.40 -7.99 15.05
C CYS A 334 10.95 -6.93 14.10
N GLU A 335 11.94 -6.13 14.50
CA GLU A 335 12.52 -5.03 13.72
C GLU A 335 12.90 -5.44 12.29
N LEU A 336 13.52 -6.60 12.12
CA LEU A 336 13.99 -7.10 10.83
C LEU A 336 12.98 -8.01 10.11
N GLU A 337 11.78 -8.17 10.63
CA GLU A 337 10.70 -8.77 9.85
C GLU A 337 10.40 -7.89 8.65
N MET A 338 10.30 -8.48 7.45
CA MET A 338 10.21 -7.75 6.18
C MET A 338 9.13 -6.66 6.19
N THR A 339 7.94 -6.97 6.69
CA THR A 339 6.81 -6.03 6.74
C THR A 339 7.06 -4.87 7.71
N VAL A 340 7.62 -5.16 8.88
CA VAL A 340 7.93 -4.15 9.92
C VAL A 340 9.08 -3.25 9.44
N ALA A 341 10.18 -3.87 8.96
CA ALA A 341 11.32 -3.12 8.45
C ALA A 341 10.94 -2.21 7.28
N THR A 342 10.14 -2.70 6.33
CA THR A 342 9.67 -1.88 5.20
C THR A 342 8.79 -0.71 5.67
N ALA A 343 7.91 -0.91 6.65
CA ALA A 343 7.09 0.15 7.21
C ALA A 343 7.94 1.20 7.96
N LEU A 344 8.93 0.76 8.73
CA LEU A 344 9.87 1.67 9.42
C LEU A 344 10.70 2.49 8.42
N VAL A 345 11.19 1.87 7.34
CA VAL A 345 11.90 2.58 6.27
C VAL A 345 10.99 3.63 5.61
N ASP A 346 9.72 3.30 5.33
CA ASP A 346 8.74 4.25 4.78
C ASP A 346 8.51 5.44 5.74
N MET A 347 8.36 5.16 7.03
CA MET A 347 8.19 6.18 8.06
C MET A 347 9.40 7.12 8.12
N TYR A 348 10.63 6.58 8.20
CA TYR A 348 11.83 7.40 8.24
C TYR A 348 11.99 8.25 6.97
N MET A 349 11.70 7.68 5.79
CA MET A 349 11.71 8.43 4.52
C MET A 349 10.71 9.58 4.53
N LYS A 350 9.47 9.36 5.00
CA LYS A 350 8.44 10.41 5.07
C LYS A 350 8.73 11.48 6.11
N CYS A 351 9.50 11.14 7.15
CA CYS A 351 9.99 12.09 8.14
C CYS A 351 11.32 12.77 7.72
N SER A 352 11.77 12.60 6.46
CA SER A 352 13.03 13.14 5.92
C SER A 352 14.30 12.67 6.64
N CYS A 353 14.24 11.53 7.36
CA CYS A 353 15.35 10.91 8.06
C CYS A 353 16.01 9.83 7.18
N HIS A 354 16.70 10.26 6.14
CA HIS A 354 17.20 9.36 5.08
C HIS A 354 18.30 8.42 5.56
N GLU A 355 19.15 8.87 6.49
CA GLU A 355 20.27 8.09 7.00
C GLU A 355 19.79 6.89 7.79
N GLU A 356 18.86 7.10 8.72
CA GLU A 356 18.25 6.02 9.52
C GLU A 356 17.46 5.04 8.62
N ALA A 357 16.74 5.55 7.64
CA ALA A 357 16.04 4.72 6.67
C ALA A 357 17.01 3.81 5.91
N MET A 358 18.13 4.35 5.41
CA MET A 358 19.14 3.60 4.67
C MET A 358 19.91 2.62 5.55
N GLN A 359 20.23 2.99 6.78
CA GLN A 359 20.87 2.08 7.75
C GLN A 359 19.99 0.85 7.98
N LEU A 360 18.69 1.04 8.24
CA LEU A 360 17.76 -0.05 8.45
C LEU A 360 17.59 -0.89 7.17
N PHE A 361 17.43 -0.24 6.01
CA PHE A 361 17.32 -0.93 4.73
C PHE A 361 18.54 -1.81 4.43
N CYS A 362 19.78 -1.30 4.71
CA CYS A 362 21.00 -2.09 4.51
C CYS A 362 21.06 -3.32 5.43
N ARG A 363 20.55 -3.22 6.68
CA ARG A 363 20.53 -4.32 7.66
C ARG A 363 19.52 -5.43 7.31
N MET A 364 18.52 -5.16 6.46
CA MET A 364 17.56 -6.18 6.03
C MET A 364 18.26 -7.30 5.28
N SER A 365 18.13 -8.54 5.75
CA SER A 365 18.73 -9.73 5.15
C SER A 365 18.11 -10.10 3.80
N LYS A 366 16.81 -9.89 3.65
CA LYS A 366 16.05 -10.05 2.41
C LYS A 366 15.33 -8.75 2.09
N LYS A 367 15.38 -8.37 0.82
CA LYS A 367 14.73 -7.15 0.32
C LYS A 367 13.84 -7.56 -0.85
N ASP A 368 12.53 -7.37 -0.72
CA ASP A 368 11.59 -7.58 -1.82
C ASP A 368 11.45 -6.33 -2.69
N ALA A 369 10.71 -6.42 -3.79
CA ALA A 369 10.49 -5.29 -4.68
C ALA A 369 9.80 -4.10 -3.96
N VAL A 370 8.96 -4.39 -2.95
CA VAL A 370 8.25 -3.36 -2.19
C VAL A 370 9.23 -2.52 -1.36
N ALA A 371 10.17 -3.16 -0.66
CA ALA A 371 11.17 -2.45 0.13
C ALA A 371 12.05 -1.53 -0.74
N TRP A 372 12.46 -2.00 -1.92
CA TRP A 372 13.19 -1.17 -2.89
C TRP A 372 12.33 -0.01 -3.39
N ALA A 373 11.06 -0.27 -3.75
CA ALA A 373 10.14 0.77 -4.22
C ALA A 373 9.87 1.86 -3.17
N VAL A 374 9.82 1.50 -1.89
CA VAL A 374 9.68 2.44 -0.77
C VAL A 374 10.88 3.38 -0.69
N VAL A 375 12.10 2.85 -0.76
CA VAL A 375 13.33 3.68 -0.73
C VAL A 375 13.40 4.61 -1.94
N ILE A 376 13.16 4.08 -3.15
CA ILE A 376 13.13 4.87 -4.39
C ILE A 376 12.08 5.99 -4.30
N SER A 377 10.86 5.66 -3.90
CA SER A 377 9.78 6.64 -3.73
C SER A 377 10.10 7.67 -2.65
N GLY A 378 10.70 7.24 -1.53
CA GLY A 378 11.06 8.10 -0.42
C GLY A 378 12.08 9.17 -0.82
N PHE A 379 13.15 8.81 -1.51
CA PHE A 379 14.12 9.78 -2.02
C PHE A 379 13.48 10.76 -3.02
N THR A 380 12.62 10.25 -3.92
CA THR A 380 11.91 11.12 -4.88
C THR A 380 11.05 12.15 -4.15
N GLN A 381 10.24 11.72 -3.17
CA GLN A 381 9.35 12.61 -2.41
C GLN A 381 10.11 13.66 -1.60
N ASN A 382 11.35 13.39 -1.24
CA ASN A 382 12.22 14.34 -0.54
C ASN A 382 13.07 15.21 -1.49
N GLY A 383 12.78 15.22 -2.80
CA GLY A 383 13.49 16.04 -3.77
C GLY A 383 14.91 15.56 -4.08
N LEU A 384 15.19 14.27 -3.89
CA LEU A 384 16.48 13.63 -4.14
C LEU A 384 16.40 12.57 -5.27
N PRO A 385 15.99 12.96 -6.50
CA PRO A 385 15.77 12.01 -7.58
C PRO A 385 17.04 11.26 -8.00
N ASP A 386 18.22 11.87 -7.89
CA ASP A 386 19.49 11.24 -8.23
C ASP A 386 19.82 10.08 -7.29
N GLU A 387 19.50 10.21 -6.00
CA GLU A 387 19.63 9.11 -5.04
C GLU A 387 18.66 7.97 -5.37
N SER A 388 17.41 8.30 -5.74
CA SER A 388 16.44 7.32 -6.23
C SER A 388 16.99 6.52 -7.40
N MET A 389 17.60 7.18 -8.36
CA MET A 389 18.18 6.53 -9.54
C MET A 389 19.44 5.70 -9.19
N ARG A 390 20.23 6.12 -8.18
CA ARG A 390 21.34 5.31 -7.66
C ARG A 390 20.84 4.03 -6.99
N VAL A 391 19.81 4.14 -6.15
CA VAL A 391 19.19 2.98 -5.50
C VAL A 391 18.60 2.02 -6.53
N PHE A 392 17.94 2.53 -7.57
CA PHE A 392 17.43 1.71 -8.66
C PHE A 392 18.54 0.94 -9.39
N LYS A 393 19.66 1.59 -9.67
CA LYS A 393 20.84 0.88 -10.24
C LYS A 393 21.32 -0.25 -9.32
N CYS A 394 21.40 -0.01 -8.00
CA CYS A 394 21.76 -1.05 -7.05
C CYS A 394 20.75 -2.22 -7.06
N MET A 395 19.45 -1.94 -7.22
CA MET A 395 18.41 -2.97 -7.36
C MET A 395 18.64 -3.84 -8.59
N LEU A 396 19.01 -3.25 -9.73
CA LEU A 396 19.30 -3.99 -10.97
C LEU A 396 20.52 -4.90 -10.86
N PHE A 397 21.55 -4.53 -10.07
CA PHE A 397 22.79 -5.31 -9.92
C PHE A 397 22.71 -6.42 -8.88
N GLY A 398 21.94 -6.27 -7.82
CA GLY A 398 21.95 -7.20 -6.69
C GLY A 398 20.61 -7.45 -6.02
N GLY A 399 19.54 -6.86 -6.52
CA GLY A 399 18.18 -6.99 -5.99
C GLY A 399 17.28 -7.94 -6.79
N PRO A 400 16.02 -8.00 -6.42
CA PRO A 400 15.00 -8.70 -7.19
C PRO A 400 14.70 -7.94 -8.49
N PHE A 401 14.14 -8.64 -9.49
CA PHE A 401 13.67 -7.97 -10.70
C PHE A 401 12.60 -6.91 -10.36
N PRO A 402 12.74 -5.66 -10.87
CA PRO A 402 11.74 -4.62 -10.69
C PRO A 402 10.39 -5.07 -11.25
N ASP A 403 9.33 -4.89 -10.48
CA ASP A 403 7.97 -5.06 -10.98
C ASP A 403 7.45 -3.75 -11.61
N ALA A 404 6.28 -3.81 -12.24
CA ALA A 404 5.72 -2.64 -12.90
C ALA A 404 5.41 -1.48 -11.92
N VAL A 405 5.12 -1.78 -10.66
CA VAL A 405 4.86 -0.75 -9.63
C VAL A 405 6.16 -0.04 -9.27
N THR A 406 7.24 -0.79 -9.05
CA THR A 406 8.58 -0.22 -8.85
C THR A 406 9.00 0.65 -10.01
N MET A 407 8.76 0.19 -11.26
CA MET A 407 9.10 0.97 -12.45
C MET A 407 8.36 2.31 -12.51
N VAL A 408 7.08 2.36 -12.13
CA VAL A 408 6.34 3.65 -12.04
C VAL A 408 7.01 4.62 -11.05
N LYS A 409 7.52 4.12 -9.91
CA LYS A 409 8.27 4.95 -8.95
C LYS A 409 9.59 5.48 -9.53
N VAL A 410 10.27 4.62 -10.29
CA VAL A 410 11.51 5.00 -11.01
C VAL A 410 11.22 6.04 -12.10
N LEU A 411 10.13 5.88 -12.86
CA LEU A 411 9.70 6.86 -13.85
C LEU A 411 9.39 8.22 -13.21
N ALA A 412 8.72 8.23 -12.04
CA ALA A 412 8.49 9.45 -11.29
C ALA A 412 9.79 10.12 -10.83
N ALA A 413 10.78 9.36 -10.35
CA ALA A 413 12.10 9.88 -10.02
C ALA A 413 12.82 10.49 -11.25
N CYS A 414 12.74 9.81 -12.39
CA CYS A 414 13.31 10.30 -13.64
C CYS A 414 12.60 11.57 -14.14
N SER A 415 11.28 11.69 -13.93
CA SER A 415 10.54 12.89 -14.32
C SER A 415 10.93 14.12 -13.50
N GLU A 416 11.26 13.94 -12.22
CA GLU A 416 11.76 15.03 -11.37
C GLU A 416 13.20 15.42 -11.71
N SER A 417 14.04 14.47 -12.14
CA SER A 417 15.41 14.79 -12.60
C SER A 417 15.44 15.46 -13.97
N GLY A 418 14.41 15.29 -14.79
CA GLY A 418 14.28 15.88 -16.13
C GLY A 418 15.27 15.37 -17.18
N VAL A 419 16.00 14.27 -16.92
CA VAL A 419 17.06 13.74 -17.79
C VAL A 419 16.46 12.89 -18.91
N MET A 420 16.34 13.45 -20.11
CA MET A 420 15.72 12.82 -21.28
C MET A 420 16.38 11.48 -21.66
N ARG A 421 17.71 11.38 -21.58
CA ARG A 421 18.41 10.14 -21.91
C ARG A 421 18.01 8.99 -20.99
N GLN A 422 17.87 9.27 -19.70
CA GLN A 422 17.40 8.26 -18.72
C GLN A 422 15.96 7.83 -19.04
N ALA A 423 15.12 8.78 -19.45
CA ALA A 423 13.74 8.48 -19.87
C ALA A 423 13.70 7.48 -21.05
N PHE A 424 14.53 7.68 -22.07
CA PHE A 424 14.62 6.73 -23.19
C PHE A 424 15.16 5.35 -22.78
N CYS A 425 16.16 5.29 -21.89
CA CYS A 425 16.69 4.02 -21.37
C CYS A 425 15.62 3.26 -20.57
N LEU A 426 14.88 3.94 -19.71
CA LEU A 426 13.80 3.35 -18.93
C LEU A 426 12.65 2.87 -19.82
N HIS A 427 12.26 3.67 -20.82
CA HIS A 427 11.24 3.26 -21.80
C HIS A 427 11.69 2.02 -22.56
N GLY A 428 12.93 1.96 -23.05
CA GLY A 428 13.49 0.78 -23.69
C GLY A 428 13.45 -0.46 -22.79
N TYR A 429 13.78 -0.32 -21.51
CA TYR A 429 13.66 -1.40 -20.52
C TYR A 429 12.21 -1.88 -20.37
N LEU A 430 11.23 -0.96 -20.31
CA LEU A 430 9.81 -1.30 -20.20
C LEU A 430 9.28 -2.03 -21.43
N VAL A 431 9.76 -1.68 -22.62
CA VAL A 431 9.43 -2.40 -23.88
C VAL A 431 9.96 -3.83 -23.84
N ILE A 432 11.23 -4.01 -23.47
CA ILE A 432 11.88 -5.34 -23.40
C ILE A 432 11.20 -6.24 -22.37
N THR A 433 10.77 -5.67 -21.23
CA THR A 433 10.12 -6.43 -20.14
C THR A 433 8.63 -6.63 -20.34
N GLY A 434 8.03 -6.04 -21.40
CA GLY A 434 6.59 -6.13 -21.66
C GLY A 434 5.71 -5.34 -20.69
N PHE A 435 6.26 -4.38 -19.95
CA PHE A 435 5.47 -3.57 -19.02
C PHE A 435 4.73 -2.41 -19.70
N CYS A 436 5.08 -2.07 -20.93
CA CYS A 436 4.41 -1.00 -21.69
C CYS A 436 2.92 -1.25 -21.94
N ASP A 437 2.49 -2.52 -21.97
CA ASP A 437 1.08 -2.88 -22.17
C ASP A 437 0.18 -2.55 -20.97
N LYS A 438 0.78 -2.18 -19.83
CA LYS A 438 0.02 -1.81 -18.63
C LYS A 438 -0.34 -0.34 -18.65
N ILE A 439 -1.64 -0.03 -18.59
CA ILE A 439 -2.18 1.33 -18.70
C ILE A 439 -1.52 2.31 -17.71
N PHE A 440 -1.33 1.89 -16.46
CA PHE A 440 -0.72 2.75 -15.44
C PHE A 440 0.77 3.04 -15.69
N VAL A 441 1.49 2.16 -16.43
CA VAL A 441 2.86 2.40 -16.89
C VAL A 441 2.85 3.40 -18.04
N ALA A 442 1.90 3.25 -18.99
CA ALA A 442 1.72 4.21 -20.07
C ALA A 442 1.42 5.61 -19.53
N ALA A 443 0.56 5.74 -18.52
CA ALA A 443 0.27 7.02 -17.87
C ALA A 443 1.53 7.64 -17.24
N ALA A 444 2.36 6.84 -16.57
CA ALA A 444 3.63 7.31 -16.00
C ALA A 444 4.66 7.72 -17.07
N LEU A 445 4.68 7.03 -18.23
CA LEU A 445 5.52 7.42 -19.37
C LEU A 445 5.05 8.72 -20.01
N VAL A 446 3.74 8.94 -20.13
CA VAL A 446 3.17 10.20 -20.61
C VAL A 446 3.56 11.35 -19.68
N ASP A 447 3.44 11.18 -18.37
CA ASP A 447 3.87 12.19 -17.38
C ASP A 447 5.38 12.46 -17.49
N LEU A 448 6.19 11.40 -17.55
CA LEU A 448 7.65 11.51 -17.72
C LEU A 448 8.03 12.35 -18.94
N TYR A 449 7.53 11.98 -20.13
CA TYR A 449 7.89 12.69 -21.35
C TYR A 449 7.36 14.12 -21.39
N SER A 450 6.19 14.37 -20.81
CA SER A 450 5.62 15.71 -20.69
C SER A 450 6.50 16.60 -19.81
N LYS A 451 6.94 16.12 -18.64
CA LYS A 451 7.83 16.86 -17.74
C LYS A 451 9.26 17.01 -18.27
N CYS A 452 9.77 16.03 -19.01
CA CYS A 452 11.06 16.13 -19.69
C CYS A 452 11.02 17.02 -20.95
N GLY A 453 9.88 17.63 -21.32
CA GLY A 453 9.79 18.54 -22.45
C GLY A 453 9.59 17.88 -23.81
N ASN A 454 9.32 16.58 -23.90
CA ASN A 454 9.13 15.84 -25.15
C ASN A 454 7.68 15.40 -25.35
N LEU A 455 6.82 16.37 -25.62
CA LEU A 455 5.40 16.12 -25.84
C LEU A 455 5.13 15.15 -26.99
N GLY A 456 5.96 15.14 -28.04
CA GLY A 456 5.80 14.23 -29.18
C GLY A 456 5.95 12.75 -28.80
N CYS A 457 6.83 12.42 -27.85
CA CYS A 457 6.92 11.07 -27.28
C CYS A 457 5.72 10.75 -26.39
N ALA A 458 5.24 11.70 -25.58
CA ALA A 458 4.06 11.54 -24.76
C ALA A 458 2.82 11.20 -25.60
N VAL A 459 2.59 11.95 -26.70
CA VAL A 459 1.49 11.69 -27.65
C VAL A 459 1.59 10.30 -28.25
N ARG A 460 2.77 9.89 -28.71
CA ARG A 460 2.95 8.52 -29.29
C ARG A 460 2.63 7.42 -28.29
N VAL A 461 3.05 7.56 -27.03
CA VAL A 461 2.71 6.58 -25.98
C VAL A 461 1.21 6.57 -25.72
N PHE A 462 0.58 7.74 -25.65
CA PHE A 462 -0.87 7.86 -25.45
C PHE A 462 -1.66 7.22 -26.61
N GLU A 463 -1.25 7.46 -27.87
CA GLU A 463 -1.92 6.90 -29.04
C GLU A 463 -1.73 5.39 -29.15
N SER A 464 -0.55 4.87 -28.80
CA SER A 464 -0.26 3.42 -28.86
C SER A 464 -1.01 2.60 -27.81
N ALA A 465 -1.51 3.21 -26.75
CA ALA A 465 -2.28 2.52 -25.72
C ALA A 465 -3.64 2.03 -26.26
N MET A 466 -3.85 0.70 -26.25
CA MET A 466 -5.09 0.08 -26.76
C MET A 466 -6.32 0.50 -25.96
N GLU A 467 -6.18 0.55 -24.65
CA GLU A 467 -7.22 1.02 -23.73
C GLU A 467 -6.72 2.27 -23.01
N LYS A 468 -7.62 3.21 -22.79
CA LYS A 468 -7.30 4.48 -22.12
C LYS A 468 -8.24 4.69 -20.93
N ASP A 469 -7.67 4.59 -19.73
CA ASP A 469 -8.40 4.86 -18.48
C ASP A 469 -8.38 6.36 -18.14
N VAL A 470 -9.12 6.75 -17.12
CA VAL A 470 -9.20 8.14 -16.65
C VAL A 470 -7.83 8.73 -16.26
N VAL A 471 -6.88 7.88 -15.82
CA VAL A 471 -5.54 8.35 -15.40
C VAL A 471 -4.71 8.73 -16.62
N LEU A 472 -4.69 7.87 -17.64
CA LEU A 472 -3.95 8.12 -18.88
C LEU A 472 -4.46 9.35 -19.63
N TRP A 473 -5.80 9.52 -19.71
CA TRP A 473 -6.40 10.74 -20.26
C TRP A 473 -5.98 11.99 -19.46
N SER A 474 -6.07 11.94 -18.13
CA SER A 474 -5.71 13.08 -17.27
C SER A 474 -4.22 13.42 -17.34
N SER A 475 -3.35 12.42 -17.45
CA SER A 475 -1.90 12.64 -17.64
C SER A 475 -1.60 13.35 -18.96
N MET A 476 -2.29 12.98 -20.05
CA MET A 476 -2.07 13.64 -21.35
C MET A 476 -2.64 15.06 -21.38
N ILE A 477 -3.83 15.29 -20.78
CA ILE A 477 -4.41 16.64 -20.61
C ILE A 477 -3.45 17.54 -19.81
N SER A 478 -2.91 17.02 -18.71
CA SER A 478 -1.90 17.71 -17.90
C SER A 478 -0.64 18.02 -18.72
N GLY A 479 -0.20 17.05 -19.53
CA GLY A 479 0.95 17.21 -20.42
C GLY A 479 0.79 18.38 -21.40
N TYR A 480 -0.35 18.48 -22.08
CA TYR A 480 -0.65 19.63 -22.92
C TYR A 480 -0.68 20.93 -22.13
N GLY A 481 -1.26 20.90 -20.92
CA GLY A 481 -1.31 22.08 -20.04
C GLY A 481 0.06 22.60 -19.63
N VAL A 482 0.98 21.72 -19.25
CA VAL A 482 2.37 22.10 -18.89
C VAL A 482 3.11 22.74 -20.08
N HIS A 483 2.80 22.31 -21.30
CA HIS A 483 3.38 22.88 -22.52
C HIS A 483 2.64 24.13 -23.03
N GLY A 484 1.67 24.68 -22.29
CA GLY A 484 0.93 25.88 -22.67
C GLY A 484 -0.05 25.67 -23.83
N LEU A 485 -0.38 24.43 -24.16
CA LEU A 485 -1.27 24.04 -25.25
C LEU A 485 -2.70 23.80 -24.72
N GLY A 486 -3.29 24.82 -24.06
CA GLY A 486 -4.58 24.70 -23.39
C GLY A 486 -5.73 24.36 -24.31
N GLN A 487 -5.74 24.84 -25.55
CA GLN A 487 -6.79 24.52 -26.50
C GLN A 487 -6.82 23.01 -26.80
N GLN A 488 -5.65 22.41 -27.05
CA GLN A 488 -5.52 20.98 -27.26
C GLN A 488 -5.88 20.15 -26.01
N ALA A 489 -5.59 20.69 -24.81
CA ALA A 489 -5.99 20.06 -23.56
C ALA A 489 -7.52 20.01 -23.41
N VAL A 490 -8.22 21.09 -23.78
CA VAL A 490 -9.70 21.16 -23.78
C VAL A 490 -10.29 20.23 -24.83
N GLU A 491 -9.74 20.18 -26.04
CA GLU A 491 -10.16 19.26 -27.10
C GLU A 491 -10.00 17.80 -26.64
N LEU A 492 -8.86 17.49 -26.02
CA LEU A 492 -8.60 16.14 -25.48
C LEU A 492 -9.58 15.76 -24.36
N PHE A 493 -9.94 16.71 -23.50
CA PHE A 493 -10.99 16.52 -22.47
C PHE A 493 -12.35 16.21 -23.13
N GLN A 494 -12.70 16.91 -24.20
CA GLN A 494 -13.94 16.63 -24.94
C GLN A 494 -13.91 15.24 -25.60
N MET A 495 -12.77 14.83 -26.15
CA MET A 495 -12.58 13.47 -26.70
C MET A 495 -12.71 12.38 -25.63
N MET A 496 -12.17 12.62 -24.44
CA MET A 496 -12.33 11.71 -23.27
C MET A 496 -13.81 11.48 -22.96
N VAL A 497 -14.57 12.57 -22.88
CA VAL A 497 -16.03 12.53 -22.61
C VAL A 497 -16.77 11.80 -23.73
N ALA A 498 -16.44 12.10 -24.99
CA ALA A 498 -17.02 11.42 -26.15
C ALA A 498 -16.72 9.90 -26.17
N SER A 499 -15.57 9.49 -25.62
CA SER A 499 -15.20 8.08 -25.44
C SER A 499 -15.89 7.40 -24.24
N SER A 500 -16.89 8.05 -23.61
CA SER A 500 -17.64 7.54 -22.45
C SER A 500 -16.78 7.30 -21.19
N VAL A 501 -15.60 7.88 -21.10
CA VAL A 501 -14.77 7.84 -19.91
C VAL A 501 -15.18 9.01 -19.00
N LYS A 502 -15.67 8.70 -17.81
CA LYS A 502 -16.13 9.73 -16.86
C LYS A 502 -14.95 10.49 -16.24
N PRO A 503 -14.90 11.83 -16.38
CA PRO A 503 -13.91 12.65 -15.71
C PRO A 503 -14.02 12.51 -14.18
N ASN A 504 -12.88 12.54 -13.50
CA ASN A 504 -12.81 12.58 -12.04
C ASN A 504 -12.27 13.95 -11.57
N SER A 505 -12.17 14.13 -10.23
CA SER A 505 -11.63 15.36 -9.63
C SER A 505 -10.26 15.74 -10.19
N LEU A 506 -9.36 14.79 -10.40
CA LEU A 506 -8.01 15.05 -10.93
C LEU A 506 -8.04 15.50 -12.40
N THR A 507 -8.94 14.93 -13.22
CA THR A 507 -9.14 15.38 -14.61
C THR A 507 -9.52 16.86 -14.67
N PHE A 508 -10.44 17.30 -13.78
CA PHE A 508 -10.82 18.71 -13.72
C PHE A 508 -9.68 19.62 -13.29
N VAL A 509 -8.87 19.20 -12.30
CA VAL A 509 -7.66 19.94 -11.94
C VAL A 509 -6.74 20.10 -13.15
N SER A 510 -6.49 19.04 -13.90
CA SER A 510 -5.59 19.06 -15.07
C SER A 510 -6.08 20.02 -16.16
N VAL A 511 -7.37 19.96 -16.52
CA VAL A 511 -7.92 20.82 -17.57
C VAL A 511 -8.07 22.29 -17.14
N LEU A 512 -8.43 22.56 -15.87
CA LEU A 512 -8.51 23.92 -15.33
C LEU A 512 -7.12 24.57 -15.24
N SER A 513 -6.11 23.80 -14.83
CA SER A 513 -4.71 24.27 -14.86
C SER A 513 -4.24 24.57 -16.28
N ALA A 514 -4.59 23.73 -17.26
CA ALA A 514 -4.29 23.98 -18.66
C ALA A 514 -4.95 25.27 -19.17
N CYS A 515 -6.21 25.52 -18.81
CA CYS A 515 -6.91 26.75 -19.11
C CYS A 515 -6.22 27.97 -18.47
N SER A 516 -5.78 27.84 -17.20
CA SER A 516 -5.06 28.92 -16.50
C SER A 516 -3.75 29.30 -17.20
N HIS A 517 -2.92 28.31 -17.54
CA HIS A 517 -1.65 28.53 -18.21
C HIS A 517 -1.78 29.13 -19.62
N SER A 518 -2.94 28.93 -20.27
CA SER A 518 -3.20 29.41 -21.64
C SER A 518 -4.18 30.57 -21.72
N GLY A 519 -4.64 31.11 -20.59
CA GLY A 519 -5.55 32.26 -20.54
C GLY A 519 -6.97 31.98 -21.07
N LEU A 520 -7.42 30.72 -21.09
CA LEU A 520 -8.74 30.31 -21.60
C LEU A 520 -9.84 30.50 -20.54
N VAL A 521 -10.13 31.75 -20.16
CA VAL A 521 -11.00 32.12 -19.05
C VAL A 521 -12.41 31.58 -19.22
N GLN A 522 -13.02 31.80 -20.38
CA GLN A 522 -14.43 31.44 -20.63
C GLN A 522 -14.61 29.91 -20.62
N GLU A 523 -13.65 29.17 -21.22
CA GLU A 523 -13.67 27.70 -21.21
C GLU A 523 -13.48 27.17 -19.80
N GLY A 524 -12.54 27.74 -19.03
CA GLY A 524 -12.32 27.35 -17.64
C GLY A 524 -13.55 27.56 -16.77
N LYS A 525 -14.26 28.71 -16.87
CA LYS A 525 -15.53 28.97 -16.17
C LYS A 525 -16.58 27.94 -16.55
N ARG A 526 -16.76 27.65 -17.83
CA ARG A 526 -17.71 26.66 -18.35
C ARG A 526 -17.41 25.23 -17.81
N ILE A 527 -16.15 24.84 -17.84
CA ILE A 527 -15.72 23.53 -17.34
C ILE A 527 -15.95 23.42 -15.84
N PHE A 528 -15.62 24.44 -15.07
CA PHE A 528 -15.83 24.48 -13.63
C PHE A 528 -17.31 24.36 -13.24
N GLU A 529 -18.21 25.07 -13.93
CA GLU A 529 -19.65 24.95 -13.73
C GLU A 529 -20.18 23.56 -14.07
N SER A 530 -19.71 22.99 -15.18
CA SER A 530 -20.11 21.65 -15.63
C SER A 530 -19.73 20.56 -14.65
N MET A 531 -18.66 20.76 -13.88
CA MET A 531 -18.15 19.82 -12.89
C MET A 531 -19.22 19.37 -11.90
N THR A 532 -19.99 20.31 -11.36
CA THR A 532 -21.08 20.02 -10.42
C THR A 532 -22.38 19.69 -11.14
N GLN A 533 -22.74 20.47 -12.16
CA GLN A 533 -24.06 20.39 -12.79
C GLN A 533 -24.23 19.16 -13.67
N VAL A 534 -23.17 18.76 -14.39
CA VAL A 534 -23.20 17.67 -15.36
C VAL A 534 -22.60 16.38 -14.79
N TYR A 535 -21.47 16.47 -14.08
CA TYR A 535 -20.70 15.32 -13.64
C TYR A 535 -20.90 14.97 -12.16
N GLY A 536 -21.52 15.83 -11.37
CA GLY A 536 -21.78 15.61 -9.94
C GLY A 536 -20.49 15.59 -9.09
N VAL A 537 -19.40 16.18 -9.59
CA VAL A 537 -18.12 16.25 -8.85
C VAL A 537 -18.12 17.56 -8.06
N VAL A 538 -18.05 17.45 -6.74
CA VAL A 538 -18.00 18.61 -5.86
C VAL A 538 -16.59 19.25 -5.90
N PRO A 539 -16.50 20.58 -6.20
CA PRO A 539 -15.22 21.28 -6.17
C PRO A 539 -14.55 21.24 -4.79
N ASN A 540 -13.26 20.96 -4.77
CA ASN A 540 -12.41 21.01 -3.56
C ASN A 540 -11.45 22.21 -3.64
N ALA A 541 -10.61 22.40 -2.61
CA ALA A 541 -9.64 23.50 -2.52
C ALA A 541 -8.74 23.62 -3.74
N VAL A 542 -8.29 22.50 -4.32
CA VAL A 542 -7.37 22.48 -5.49
C VAL A 542 -8.08 23.03 -6.74
N HIS A 543 -9.35 22.70 -6.95
CA HIS A 543 -10.12 23.23 -8.08
C HIS A 543 -10.33 24.76 -7.95
N HIS A 544 -10.63 25.22 -6.73
CA HIS A 544 -10.76 26.66 -6.46
C HIS A 544 -9.41 27.36 -6.65
N SER A 545 -8.30 26.74 -6.25
CA SER A 545 -6.96 27.30 -6.50
C SER A 545 -6.66 27.45 -7.99
N ALA A 546 -7.00 26.47 -8.82
CA ALA A 546 -6.84 26.54 -10.27
C ALA A 546 -7.72 27.65 -10.89
N MET A 547 -8.95 27.84 -10.39
CA MET A 547 -9.83 28.92 -10.84
C MET A 547 -9.34 30.28 -10.40
N VAL A 548 -8.84 30.43 -9.16
CA VAL A 548 -8.24 31.68 -8.68
C VAL A 548 -7.00 32.05 -9.49
N ASP A 549 -6.14 31.06 -9.84
CA ASP A 549 -4.98 31.28 -10.70
C ASP A 549 -5.42 31.73 -12.12
N LEU A 550 -6.46 31.08 -12.68
CA LEU A 550 -7.03 31.45 -14.00
C LEU A 550 -7.54 32.88 -14.03
N LEU A 551 -8.43 33.22 -13.07
CA LEU A 551 -9.02 34.56 -12.98
C LEU A 551 -8.00 35.62 -12.62
N GLY A 552 -7.07 35.28 -11.73
CA GLY A 552 -5.97 36.14 -11.32
C GLY A 552 -5.06 36.52 -12.48
N ARG A 553 -4.64 35.57 -13.30
CA ARG A 553 -3.84 35.83 -14.52
C ARG A 553 -4.58 36.67 -15.54
N ALA A 554 -5.89 36.53 -15.61
CA ALA A 554 -6.75 37.32 -16.50
C ALA A 554 -7.04 38.74 -15.98
N GLY A 555 -6.65 39.07 -14.75
CA GLY A 555 -6.94 40.40 -14.13
C GLY A 555 -8.32 40.50 -13.49
N GLU A 556 -9.09 39.43 -13.46
CA GLU A 556 -10.42 39.38 -12.84
C GLU A 556 -10.33 39.17 -11.29
N LEU A 557 -9.54 40.02 -10.62
CA LEU A 557 -9.14 39.89 -9.21
C LEU A 557 -10.33 39.87 -8.26
N GLN A 558 -11.37 40.67 -8.55
CA GLN A 558 -12.58 40.74 -7.70
C GLN A 558 -13.39 39.42 -7.73
N GLU A 559 -13.46 38.76 -8.89
CA GLU A 559 -14.11 37.44 -8.98
C GLU A 559 -13.28 36.36 -8.28
N ALA A 560 -11.97 36.38 -8.46
CA ALA A 560 -11.05 35.48 -7.77
C ALA A 560 -11.20 35.60 -6.24
N ALA A 561 -11.28 36.84 -5.72
CA ALA A 561 -11.48 37.09 -4.29
C ALA A 561 -12.85 36.61 -3.79
N LYS A 562 -13.92 36.75 -4.58
CA LYS A 562 -15.25 36.21 -4.22
C LYS A 562 -15.26 34.72 -4.06
N LEU A 563 -14.56 33.97 -4.94
CA LEU A 563 -14.43 32.51 -4.83
C LEU A 563 -13.77 32.07 -3.51
N LEU A 564 -12.81 32.87 -3.02
CA LEU A 564 -12.14 32.60 -1.73
C LEU A 564 -13.01 32.87 -0.51
N HIS A 565 -13.87 33.90 -0.56
CA HIS A 565 -14.74 34.28 0.56
C HIS A 565 -15.95 33.34 0.70
N GLY A 566 -16.43 32.75 -0.41
CA GLY A 566 -17.57 31.83 -0.41
C GLY A 566 -17.30 30.45 0.20
N ASN A 567 -16.03 30.06 0.28
CA ASN A 567 -15.62 28.69 0.68
C ASN A 567 -14.79 28.68 1.97
N GLY A 568 -15.21 29.10 3.08
CA GLY A 568 -14.58 29.18 4.41
C GLY A 568 -13.32 28.34 4.77
N ARG A 569 -12.67 27.69 3.79
CA ARG A 569 -11.51 26.80 3.90
C ARG A 569 -10.47 27.01 2.80
N ALA A 570 -10.29 28.24 2.30
CA ALA A 570 -9.18 28.50 1.37
C ALA A 570 -7.84 28.32 2.10
N ASP A 571 -6.97 27.47 1.55
CA ASP A 571 -5.62 27.21 2.07
C ASP A 571 -4.63 28.33 1.72
N ALA A 572 -3.45 28.33 2.34
CA ALA A 572 -2.43 29.33 2.11
C ALA A 572 -1.97 29.35 0.64
N HIS A 573 -1.99 28.20 -0.04
CA HIS A 573 -1.59 28.11 -1.44
C HIS A 573 -2.52 28.90 -2.37
N THR A 574 -3.83 28.80 -2.16
CA THR A 574 -4.85 29.54 -2.93
C THR A 574 -4.74 31.06 -2.70
N TRP A 575 -4.51 31.50 -1.47
CA TRP A 575 -4.26 32.91 -1.16
C TRP A 575 -2.96 33.42 -1.78
N CYS A 576 -1.92 32.58 -1.85
CA CYS A 576 -0.65 32.92 -2.50
C CYS A 576 -0.82 33.13 -4.02
N ALA A 577 -1.65 32.32 -4.68
CA ALA A 577 -1.98 32.50 -6.10
C ALA A 577 -2.64 33.86 -6.34
N LEU A 578 -3.57 34.29 -5.48
CA LEU A 578 -4.19 35.62 -5.58
C LEU A 578 -3.18 36.75 -5.30
N LEU A 579 -2.28 36.61 -4.32
CA LEU A 579 -1.23 37.59 -4.06
C LEU A 579 -0.30 37.75 -5.26
N ALA A 580 0.06 36.63 -5.90
CA ALA A 580 0.88 36.67 -7.13
C ALA A 580 0.14 37.37 -8.29
N ALA A 581 -1.15 37.19 -8.41
CA ALA A 581 -1.99 37.89 -9.38
C ALA A 581 -2.10 39.40 -9.09
N CYS A 582 -2.29 39.79 -7.83
CA CYS A 582 -2.29 41.19 -7.41
C CYS A 582 -0.95 41.89 -7.80
N ARG A 583 0.17 41.17 -7.61
CA ARG A 583 1.48 41.68 -8.07
C ARG A 583 1.53 41.89 -9.58
N ALA A 584 1.01 40.93 -10.36
CA ALA A 584 1.04 41.02 -11.83
C ALA A 584 0.18 42.14 -12.39
N HIS A 585 -0.93 42.47 -11.69
CA HIS A 585 -1.86 43.53 -12.11
C HIS A 585 -1.75 44.84 -11.31
N HIS A 586 -0.74 44.94 -10.43
CA HIS A 586 -0.43 46.17 -9.65
C HIS A 586 -1.59 46.62 -8.73
N ASP A 587 -2.35 45.69 -8.16
CA ASP A 587 -3.42 46.02 -7.20
C ASP A 587 -2.89 45.93 -5.76
N THR A 588 -2.43 47.08 -5.24
CA THR A 588 -1.81 47.20 -3.91
C THR A 588 -2.83 47.02 -2.80
N GLU A 589 -4.04 47.57 -2.93
CA GLU A 589 -5.06 47.51 -1.89
C GLU A 589 -5.47 46.05 -1.63
N MET A 590 -5.72 45.29 -2.69
CA MET A 590 -6.08 43.88 -2.55
C MET A 590 -4.88 43.06 -2.05
N SER A 591 -3.64 43.38 -2.47
CA SER A 591 -2.45 42.67 -2.05
C SER A 591 -2.21 42.77 -0.53
N GLU A 592 -2.47 43.94 0.09
CA GLU A 592 -2.38 44.11 1.55
C GLU A 592 -3.39 43.26 2.31
N VAL A 593 -4.64 43.23 1.84
CA VAL A 593 -5.68 42.39 2.44
C VAL A 593 -5.36 40.90 2.34
N VAL A 594 -4.88 40.47 1.18
CA VAL A 594 -4.52 39.06 0.92
C VAL A 594 -3.28 38.66 1.75
N ALA A 595 -2.26 39.52 1.78
CA ALA A 595 -1.05 39.29 2.56
C ALA A 595 -1.34 39.21 4.07
N ALA A 596 -2.19 40.08 4.60
CA ALA A 596 -2.58 40.01 6.00
C ALA A 596 -3.27 38.70 6.39
N LYS A 597 -4.01 38.08 5.47
CA LYS A 597 -4.61 36.74 5.67
C LYS A 597 -3.56 35.64 5.57
N LEU A 598 -2.66 35.68 4.58
CA LEU A 598 -1.57 34.72 4.40
C LEU A 598 -0.66 34.66 5.63
N LEU A 599 -0.23 35.83 6.12
CA LEU A 599 0.66 35.94 7.27
C LEU A 599 0.00 35.47 8.58
N LYS A 600 -1.32 35.39 8.65
CA LYS A 600 -2.03 34.75 9.77
C LYS A 600 -2.06 33.23 9.64
N LEU A 601 -2.08 32.70 8.41
CA LEU A 601 -2.11 31.27 8.16
C LEU A 601 -0.72 30.63 8.29
N ASP A 602 0.29 31.30 7.76
CA ASP A 602 1.68 30.83 7.77
C ASP A 602 2.63 32.04 7.89
N PRO A 603 2.97 32.44 9.13
CA PRO A 603 3.74 33.64 9.39
C PRO A 603 5.24 33.52 9.08
N ASP A 604 5.76 32.31 8.87
CA ASP A 604 7.20 32.07 8.71
C ASP A 604 7.60 31.76 7.25
N HIS A 605 6.67 31.88 6.30
CA HIS A 605 6.95 31.60 4.90
C HIS A 605 7.57 32.81 4.18
N ALA A 606 8.89 32.77 3.93
CA ALA A 606 9.66 33.84 3.31
C ALA A 606 9.10 34.32 1.94
N GLY A 607 8.46 33.44 1.19
CA GLY A 607 7.90 33.75 -0.15
C GLY A 607 6.84 34.85 -0.13
N TYR A 608 5.98 34.88 0.90
CA TYR A 608 4.90 35.86 1.01
C TYR A 608 5.43 37.27 1.27
N TYR A 609 6.42 37.38 2.16
CA TYR A 609 7.09 38.64 2.42
C TYR A 609 7.83 39.16 1.19
N ASN A 610 8.47 38.28 0.41
CA ASN A 610 9.17 38.70 -0.82
C ASN A 610 8.19 39.16 -1.89
N LEU A 611 7.04 38.50 -2.08
CA LEU A 611 6.01 38.95 -3.00
C LEU A 611 5.50 40.34 -2.61
N LEU A 612 5.20 40.55 -1.33
CA LEU A 612 4.71 41.82 -0.81
C LEU A 612 5.77 42.92 -0.92
N ASN A 613 7.04 42.58 -0.65
CA ASN A 613 8.16 43.51 -0.82
C ASN A 613 8.31 43.96 -2.28
N ASN A 614 8.13 43.08 -3.25
CA ASN A 614 8.18 43.41 -4.69
C ASN A 614 7.02 44.33 -5.07
N ILE A 615 5.82 44.15 -4.51
CA ILE A 615 4.68 45.06 -4.73
C ILE A 615 4.97 46.45 -4.19
N TYR A 616 5.41 46.56 -2.92
CA TYR A 616 5.76 47.86 -2.32
C TYR A 616 6.90 48.57 -3.05
N THR A 617 7.90 47.82 -3.54
CA THR A 617 9.01 48.39 -4.28
C THR A 617 8.55 48.94 -5.62
N PHE A 618 7.62 48.27 -6.30
CA PHE A 618 7.06 48.71 -7.56
C PHE A 618 6.23 50.01 -7.40
N ASP A 619 5.45 50.10 -6.31
CA ASP A 619 4.62 51.25 -6.00
C ASP A 619 5.39 52.40 -5.31
N GLU A 620 6.72 52.33 -5.30
CA GLU A 620 7.62 53.28 -4.65
C GLU A 620 7.34 53.51 -3.14
N ASN A 621 6.63 52.57 -2.49
CA ASN A 621 6.35 52.58 -1.05
C ASN A 621 7.56 52.03 -0.27
N TRP A 622 8.62 52.83 -0.24
CA TRP A 622 9.91 52.47 0.38
C TRP A 622 9.83 52.24 1.89
N SER A 623 8.88 52.86 2.58
CA SER A 623 8.68 52.71 4.03
C SER A 623 8.19 51.30 4.38
N SER A 624 7.13 50.85 3.72
CA SER A 624 6.57 49.51 3.90
C SER A 624 7.51 48.40 3.42
N ALA A 625 8.23 48.66 2.30
CA ALA A 625 9.25 47.74 1.80
C ALA A 625 10.39 47.53 2.81
N LYS A 626 10.84 48.62 3.47
CA LYS A 626 11.90 48.57 4.50
C LYS A 626 11.43 47.81 5.74
N GLU A 627 10.21 48.06 6.21
CA GLU A 627 9.63 47.38 7.36
C GLU A 627 9.56 45.87 7.10
N ASN A 628 9.06 45.51 5.93
CA ASN A 628 8.94 44.11 5.50
C ASN A 628 10.29 43.40 5.41
N ARG A 629 11.34 44.05 4.89
CA ARG A 629 12.72 43.53 4.88
C ARG A 629 13.28 43.34 6.31
N ASN A 630 12.96 44.24 7.23
CA ASN A 630 13.37 44.09 8.62
C ASN A 630 12.73 42.84 9.26
N ILE A 631 11.43 42.60 9.00
CA ILE A 631 10.75 41.38 9.49
C ILE A 631 11.43 40.10 8.96
N ILE A 632 11.76 40.07 7.66
CA ILE A 632 12.48 38.92 7.05
C ILE A 632 13.80 38.67 7.76
N ARG A 633 14.59 39.74 8.01
CA ARG A 633 15.89 39.65 8.68
C ARG A 633 15.77 39.24 10.16
N ASP A 634 14.85 39.88 10.89
CA ASP A 634 14.70 39.67 12.33
C ASP A 634 14.15 38.26 12.66
N ARG A 635 13.38 37.66 11.73
CA ARG A 635 12.91 36.30 11.82
C ARG A 635 13.86 35.25 11.18
N GLY A 636 14.95 35.69 10.54
CA GLY A 636 15.90 34.79 9.88
C GLY A 636 15.31 34.01 8.71
N LEU A 637 14.29 34.57 8.02
CA LEU A 637 13.59 33.88 6.94
C LEU A 637 14.46 33.86 5.67
N ASN A 638 14.84 32.67 5.21
CA ASN A 638 15.62 32.46 4.01
C ASN A 638 14.75 31.91 2.89
N LYS A 639 14.83 32.54 1.72
CA LYS A 639 14.21 32.01 0.49
C LYS A 639 15.17 31.03 -0.17
N VAL A 640 14.69 29.85 -0.54
CA VAL A 640 15.45 28.94 -1.40
C VAL A 640 15.62 29.59 -2.76
N PRO A 641 16.86 29.77 -3.26
CA PRO A 641 17.09 30.36 -4.57
C PRO A 641 16.50 29.51 -5.69
N GLY A 642 15.95 30.16 -6.72
CA GLY A 642 15.51 29.44 -7.92
C GLY A 642 16.71 28.79 -8.62
N CYS A 643 16.54 27.57 -9.09
CA CYS A 643 17.53 26.86 -9.88
C CYS A 643 16.98 26.46 -11.24
N SER A 644 17.86 26.39 -12.23
CA SER A 644 17.59 25.87 -13.57
C SER A 644 18.65 24.84 -13.92
N ALA A 645 18.29 23.83 -14.68
CA ALA A 645 19.22 22.81 -15.13
C ALA A 645 19.09 22.58 -16.64
N VAL A 646 20.22 22.37 -17.30
CA VAL A 646 20.30 22.06 -18.75
C VAL A 646 21.22 20.88 -18.95
N GLU A 647 20.77 19.86 -19.69
CA GLU A 647 21.61 18.73 -20.11
C GLU A 647 22.35 19.06 -21.40
N LEU A 648 23.69 19.08 -21.35
CA LEU A 648 24.57 19.26 -22.48
C LEU A 648 25.62 18.18 -22.54
N ASN A 649 25.73 17.45 -23.64
CA ASN A 649 26.72 16.39 -23.83
C ASN A 649 26.72 15.35 -22.68
N ASN A 650 25.53 14.96 -22.18
CA ASN A 650 25.32 14.07 -21.05
C ASN A 650 25.83 14.60 -19.69
N VAL A 651 26.08 15.88 -19.55
CA VAL A 651 26.42 16.55 -18.30
C VAL A 651 25.31 17.51 -17.95
N MET A 652 24.79 17.40 -16.73
CA MET A 652 23.80 18.33 -16.20
C MET A 652 24.52 19.59 -15.71
N HIS A 653 24.15 20.73 -16.26
CA HIS A 653 24.61 22.04 -15.84
C HIS A 653 23.51 22.72 -15.03
N THR A 654 23.74 22.94 -13.75
CA THR A 654 22.81 23.63 -12.86
C THR A 654 23.20 25.08 -12.65
N PHE A 655 22.20 25.95 -12.64
CA PHE A 655 22.34 27.40 -12.43
C PHE A 655 21.42 27.78 -11.27
N THR A 656 21.99 28.36 -10.23
CA THR A 656 21.28 28.87 -9.07
C THR A 656 21.20 30.39 -9.12
N ALA A 657 20.03 30.94 -8.81
CA ALA A 657 19.86 32.40 -8.81
C ALA A 657 20.75 33.04 -7.73
N GLY A 658 21.56 34.05 -8.14
CA GLY A 658 22.52 34.72 -7.27
C GLY A 658 23.91 34.06 -7.18
N GLU A 659 24.10 32.85 -7.69
CA GLU A 659 25.41 32.19 -7.71
C GLU A 659 26.03 32.20 -9.11
N ARG A 660 27.36 32.15 -9.15
CA ARG A 660 28.14 32.10 -10.40
C ARG A 660 29.02 30.84 -10.47
N PRO A 661 28.50 29.66 -10.21
CA PRO A 661 29.34 28.45 -10.04
C PRO A 661 29.83 27.85 -11.37
N HIS A 662 29.23 28.26 -12.53
CA HIS A 662 29.59 27.66 -13.81
C HIS A 662 30.93 28.21 -14.34
N LYS A 663 31.85 27.32 -14.73
CA LYS A 663 33.19 27.67 -15.24
C LYS A 663 33.20 28.63 -16.44
N ASP A 664 32.15 28.61 -17.26
CA ASP A 664 31.99 29.47 -18.43
C ASP A 664 31.01 30.63 -18.19
N TRP A 665 30.74 30.99 -16.92
CA TRP A 665 29.76 32.03 -16.55
C TRP A 665 29.95 33.35 -17.31
N GLU A 666 31.21 33.85 -17.46
CA GLU A 666 31.50 35.11 -18.13
C GLU A 666 31.10 35.07 -19.62
N LYS A 667 31.35 33.93 -20.29
CA LYS A 667 30.97 33.75 -21.70
C LYS A 667 29.45 33.68 -21.85
N ILE A 668 28.78 32.90 -20.98
CA ILE A 668 27.32 32.79 -20.95
C ILE A 668 26.67 34.15 -20.68
N SER A 669 27.14 34.90 -19.69
CA SER A 669 26.63 36.22 -19.33
C SER A 669 26.83 37.24 -20.45
N ARG A 670 27.96 37.16 -21.22
CA ARG A 670 28.19 38.01 -22.39
C ARG A 670 27.18 37.72 -23.50
N LEU A 671 27.00 36.45 -23.84
CA LEU A 671 26.04 36.00 -24.86
C LEU A 671 24.61 36.41 -24.51
N LEU A 672 24.18 36.20 -23.25
CA LEU A 672 22.86 36.59 -22.78
C LEU A 672 22.63 38.09 -22.88
N ARG A 673 23.66 38.93 -22.58
CA ARG A 673 23.58 40.40 -22.77
C ARG A 673 23.50 40.80 -24.23
N GLU A 674 24.26 40.14 -25.10
CA GLU A 674 24.21 40.38 -26.55
C GLU A 674 22.83 39.97 -27.10
N PHE A 675 22.30 38.81 -26.69
CA PHE A 675 20.98 38.32 -27.07
C PHE A 675 19.85 39.26 -26.60
N SER A 676 19.93 39.73 -25.35
CA SER A 676 18.99 40.73 -24.81
C SER A 676 19.02 42.05 -25.54
N ARG A 677 20.20 42.49 -25.99
CA ARG A 677 20.32 43.72 -26.81
C ARG A 677 19.73 43.56 -28.21
N THR A 678 19.94 42.39 -28.84
CA THR A 678 19.38 42.08 -30.16
C THR A 678 17.86 41.98 -30.12
N LEU A 679 17.28 41.39 -29.06
CA LEU A 679 15.82 41.33 -28.86
C LEU A 679 15.21 42.71 -28.60
N LYS A 680 15.92 43.60 -27.90
CA LYS A 680 15.45 44.99 -27.66
C LYS A 680 15.58 45.90 -28.87
N GLY A 681 16.42 45.57 -29.85
CA GLY A 681 16.67 46.34 -31.06
C GLY A 681 15.86 45.94 -32.30
N GLY A 682 15.13 44.85 -32.26
CA GLY A 682 14.25 44.38 -33.33
C GLY A 682 12.79 44.56 -32.93
N ASP A 683 11.96 45.12 -33.80
CA ASP A 683 10.50 45.24 -33.67
C ASP A 683 9.81 43.86 -33.65
N CYS A 684 10.11 43.03 -32.67
CA CYS A 684 9.37 41.83 -32.38
C CYS A 684 8.62 42.05 -31.07
N PHE A 685 7.32 42.20 -31.17
CA PHE A 685 6.35 42.22 -30.08
C PHE A 685 6.42 40.92 -29.23
N PHE A 686 7.40 40.86 -28.35
CA PHE A 686 7.32 40.09 -27.13
C PHE A 686 7.61 41.08 -26.00
N GLN A 687 6.54 41.50 -25.31
CA GLN A 687 6.66 42.07 -23.98
C GLN A 687 7.23 40.97 -23.05
N LEU A 688 8.54 40.82 -23.07
CA LEU A 688 9.27 40.26 -21.95
C LEU A 688 9.19 41.32 -20.86
N ASP A 689 8.47 41.00 -19.78
CA ASP A 689 8.40 41.82 -18.58
C ASP A 689 9.78 42.41 -18.25
N ASN A 690 9.85 43.76 -18.18
CA ASN A 690 11.03 44.55 -17.95
C ASN A 690 11.64 44.42 -16.53
N HIS A 691 11.43 43.30 -15.83
CA HIS A 691 11.88 43.08 -14.47
C HIS A 691 12.92 41.97 -14.27
N LEU A 692 13.73 41.67 -15.30
CA LEU A 692 15.08 41.15 -15.08
C LEU A 692 16.06 42.32 -14.93
N VAL A 693 15.82 43.16 -13.94
CA VAL A 693 16.85 44.05 -13.42
C VAL A 693 17.84 43.18 -12.67
N PHE A 694 18.95 42.88 -13.32
CA PHE A 694 20.17 42.45 -12.66
C PHE A 694 20.72 43.64 -11.89
N GLU A 695 20.13 43.97 -10.75
CA GLU A 695 20.82 44.82 -9.77
C GLU A 695 21.69 43.93 -8.90
N ASP A 696 22.96 44.25 -8.91
CA ASP A 696 23.98 43.79 -8.00
C ASP A 696 23.49 43.85 -6.55
N PHE A 697 23.31 42.64 -5.95
CA PHE A 697 23.52 42.39 -4.51
C PHE A 697 23.63 40.89 -4.23
#